data_642e5ae906de44c5327cd330751c9cb9
#
_entry.id   642e5ae906de44c5327cd330751c9cb9
#
_cell.length_a   1.000
_cell.length_b   1.000
_cell.length_c   1.000
_cell.angle_alpha   90.00
_cell.angle_beta   90.00
_cell.angle_gamma   90.00
#
_symmetry.space_group_name_H-M   'P 1'
#
loop_
_entity.id
_entity.type
_entity.pdbx_description
1 polymer ?
#
loop_
_entity_poly.entity_id
_entity_poly.type
_entity_poly.pdbx_seq_one_letter_code
_entity_poly.pdbx_strand_id
1 'polypeptide(L)'
;MHLSALLDFDVIPVDADDHVTVLVDVTAPEQPKDAARPPATLQVVLDRSGSMGGARLDGAIRALLSLVDRLDPADNFGLVTFDNQARVEVPAGPLTDKDAARRRIAAIRAGGSTDLSSGLLRGIQEARRASDRGATLLLVSDGHANLGITDHAALADCARNGYGAGVTTTTLGYGLGYDEALLGAVSDGGAGSALFAEDPDSAAALIAREAEFLLSKTAQAVSLRVRPGPLVAQVAVAGEMPGNLLPDGSLMLELGDFYSGEHRRLLLRLTVPRIPALGTATVADLVATYADPATLRTYTATLPISVNVVPGDTAAGRVPNPTVRTEEAFQRAQTAKREASEALRAGDREGAAGTLKRARRELAEQAASAPPDQAAELTAQITELDQLARRARTDDASRVSKAAYASQSGYTRRRGRMADLTAQYLAASGGPGAAGGPSADARARASLEGLSVGDAFGSLVPPPGAHGTALPPGPWRWTDETEMAATVVDVLSRAGRADQDELARLFAARFTAARGYGRGAGELLERIAAGADWRAAAAAQFGGTGSYGNGAAMRVAPLGAYFAGDPARAAQEAARAAEVTHTHPEGVAGAVAVAVAAAVWAAEPAMPGGDLLAAVCGRTAPGPVRAGLERARGLLGASAPEAARELGNGSRVSAPDTVPFALWAAAVHGDSFAAAVRACVGVGGDTDTTAAIAGGVIAARAGADAVPPDWRAAREPLPDWLAPPRRS
;
A
#
# COMPACT_ATOMS: atom_id res chain seq x y z
N MET A 1 -12.89 -21.41 11.27
CA MET A 1 -11.41 -21.34 11.36
C MET A 1 -10.83 -22.65 10.87
N HIS A 2 -9.76 -22.62 10.08
CA HIS A 2 -9.07 -23.82 9.59
C HIS A 2 -7.71 -23.92 10.28
N LEU A 3 -7.36 -25.13 10.74
CA LEU A 3 -6.09 -25.44 11.39
C LEU A 3 -5.40 -26.55 10.58
N SER A 4 -4.19 -26.31 10.09
CA SER A 4 -3.38 -27.31 9.41
C SER A 4 -1.93 -27.28 9.88
N ALA A 5 -1.21 -28.36 9.63
CA ALA A 5 0.19 -28.47 10.02
C ALA A 5 1.00 -29.25 8.97
N LEU A 6 2.25 -28.84 8.77
CA LEU A 6 3.26 -29.53 7.97
C LEU A 6 4.50 -29.78 8.82
N LEU A 7 5.11 -30.92 8.67
CA LEU A 7 6.35 -31.24 9.35
C LEU A 7 7.55 -31.02 8.41
N ASP A 8 8.68 -30.57 8.95
CA ASP A 8 9.95 -30.53 8.21
C ASP A 8 10.37 -31.94 7.77
N PHE A 9 10.26 -32.88 8.72
CA PHE A 9 10.43 -34.31 8.46
C PHE A 9 9.26 -35.06 9.08
N ASP A 10 8.65 -35.95 8.33
CA ASP A 10 7.57 -36.86 8.78
C ASP A 10 8.14 -38.17 9.37
N VAL A 11 9.45 -38.38 9.27
CA VAL A 11 10.16 -39.55 9.82
C VAL A 11 11.27 -39.13 10.78
N ILE A 12 11.44 -39.90 11.85
CA ILE A 12 12.53 -39.75 12.84
C ILE A 12 13.23 -41.09 13.07
N PRO A 13 14.53 -41.13 13.45
CA PRO A 13 15.24 -42.36 13.72
C PRO A 13 14.79 -42.99 15.02
N VAL A 14 14.69 -44.33 15.01
CA VAL A 14 14.54 -45.11 16.22
C VAL A 14 15.81 -45.04 17.08
N ASP A 15 15.65 -45.04 18.38
CA ASP A 15 16.77 -45.04 19.34
C ASP A 15 17.77 -43.87 19.26
N ALA A 16 17.37 -42.72 18.69
CA ALA A 16 18.17 -41.51 18.66
C ALA A 16 17.32 -40.29 19.02
N ASP A 17 17.98 -39.30 19.63
CA ASP A 17 17.35 -37.98 19.87
C ASP A 17 17.19 -37.21 18.53
N ASP A 18 16.07 -36.53 18.36
CA ASP A 18 15.80 -35.73 17.16
C ASP A 18 14.98 -34.49 17.48
N HIS A 19 14.85 -33.61 16.49
CA HIS A 19 13.99 -32.45 16.53
C HIS A 19 12.99 -32.49 15.37
N VAL A 20 11.73 -32.16 15.67
CA VAL A 20 10.67 -32.05 14.67
C VAL A 20 10.24 -30.59 14.61
N THR A 21 10.39 -29.97 13.45
CA THR A 21 9.86 -28.63 13.19
C THR A 21 8.46 -28.78 12.57
N VAL A 22 7.48 -28.14 13.18
CA VAL A 22 6.09 -28.16 12.75
C VAL A 22 5.68 -26.77 12.32
N LEU A 23 5.33 -26.59 11.05
CA LEU A 23 4.67 -25.40 10.54
C LEU A 23 3.17 -25.53 10.79
N VAL A 24 2.62 -24.68 11.61
CA VAL A 24 1.17 -24.60 11.89
C VAL A 24 0.60 -23.40 11.13
N ASP A 25 -0.44 -23.63 10.34
CA ASP A 25 -1.22 -22.58 9.66
C ASP A 25 -2.61 -22.49 10.28
N VAL A 26 -2.96 -21.30 10.78
CA VAL A 26 -4.26 -20.98 11.35
C VAL A 26 -4.93 -19.95 10.45
N THR A 27 -6.01 -20.32 9.79
CA THR A 27 -6.72 -19.46 8.81
C THR A 27 -8.12 -19.12 9.29
N ALA A 28 -8.45 -17.83 9.29
CA ALA A 28 -9.78 -17.33 9.59
C ALA A 28 -10.75 -17.57 8.43
N PRO A 29 -12.05 -17.75 8.70
CA PRO A 29 -13.05 -17.82 7.65
C PRO A 29 -13.16 -16.48 6.90
N GLU A 30 -13.42 -16.54 5.60
CA GLU A 30 -13.80 -15.35 4.83
C GLU A 30 -15.20 -14.87 5.25
N GLN A 31 -15.36 -13.57 5.38
CA GLN A 31 -16.68 -12.99 5.60
C GLN A 31 -17.44 -12.98 4.27
N PRO A 32 -18.64 -13.55 4.19
CA PRO A 32 -19.46 -13.46 2.99
C PRO A 32 -19.74 -12.00 2.66
N LYS A 33 -19.61 -11.61 1.38
CA LYS A 33 -19.75 -10.21 0.93
C LYS A 33 -21.12 -9.58 1.25
N ASP A 34 -22.15 -10.41 1.35
CA ASP A 34 -23.54 -9.99 1.57
C ASP A 34 -24.01 -10.22 3.03
N ALA A 35 -23.16 -10.69 3.93
CA ALA A 35 -23.53 -10.90 5.32
C ALA A 35 -23.43 -9.59 6.12
N ALA A 36 -24.49 -9.24 6.82
CA ALA A 36 -24.45 -8.16 7.80
C ALA A 36 -23.41 -8.52 8.90
N ARG A 37 -22.37 -7.69 9.02
CA ARG A 37 -21.38 -7.86 10.08
C ARG A 37 -21.98 -7.46 11.44
N PRO A 38 -21.57 -8.08 12.53
CA PRO A 38 -21.94 -7.60 13.87
C PRO A 38 -21.35 -6.20 14.11
N PRO A 39 -22.03 -5.34 14.91
CA PRO A 39 -21.48 -4.05 15.31
C PRO A 39 -20.09 -4.22 15.95
N ALA A 40 -19.13 -3.48 15.46
CA ALA A 40 -17.77 -3.47 16.00
C ALA A 40 -17.62 -2.38 17.08
N THR A 41 -16.63 -2.54 17.97
CA THR A 41 -16.27 -1.52 18.96
C THR A 41 -14.84 -1.05 18.68
N LEU A 42 -14.71 0.20 18.27
CA LEU A 42 -13.45 0.86 18.02
C LEU A 42 -13.23 2.02 19.00
N GLN A 43 -12.22 1.88 19.83
CA GLN A 43 -11.77 2.93 20.75
C GLN A 43 -10.47 3.54 20.21
N VAL A 44 -10.48 4.83 19.95
CA VAL A 44 -9.25 5.57 19.61
C VAL A 44 -8.73 6.28 20.86
N VAL A 45 -7.41 6.20 21.06
CA VAL A 45 -6.67 6.94 22.09
C VAL A 45 -5.64 7.79 21.36
N LEU A 46 -5.82 9.10 21.37
CA LEU A 46 -5.03 10.05 20.59
C LEU A 46 -4.19 10.92 21.50
N ASP A 47 -2.89 10.89 21.31
CA ASP A 47 -1.96 11.85 21.85
C ASP A 47 -2.27 13.24 21.29
N ARG A 48 -2.43 14.22 22.20
CA ARG A 48 -2.56 15.63 21.86
C ARG A 48 -1.52 16.50 22.57
N SER A 49 -0.43 15.90 23.05
CA SER A 49 0.69 16.61 23.68
C SER A 49 1.26 17.71 22.76
N GLY A 50 2.11 18.55 23.30
CA GLY A 50 2.66 19.70 22.57
C GLY A 50 3.40 19.30 21.27
N SER A 51 4.05 18.15 21.23
CA SER A 51 4.76 17.61 20.05
C SER A 51 3.83 17.26 18.89
N MET A 52 2.58 16.92 19.16
CA MET A 52 1.55 16.67 18.15
C MET A 52 1.06 17.95 17.46
N GLY A 53 1.43 19.13 17.94
CA GLY A 53 0.93 20.42 17.40
C GLY A 53 1.18 20.63 15.92
N GLY A 54 0.26 21.34 15.25
CA GLY A 54 0.31 21.65 13.82
C GLY A 54 -0.11 20.49 12.94
N ALA A 55 0.62 20.27 11.85
CA ALA A 55 0.24 19.33 10.77
C ALA A 55 -0.02 17.89 11.26
N ARG A 56 0.65 17.43 12.34
CA ARG A 56 0.47 16.08 12.89
C ARG A 56 -0.92 15.90 13.46
N LEU A 57 -1.31 16.76 14.39
CA LEU A 57 -2.65 16.69 15.00
C LEU A 57 -3.74 16.96 13.96
N ASP A 58 -3.52 17.91 13.04
CA ASP A 58 -4.47 18.20 11.96
C ASP A 58 -4.67 16.99 11.05
N GLY A 59 -3.59 16.24 10.76
CA GLY A 59 -3.64 14.98 10.01
C GLY A 59 -4.43 13.89 10.72
N ALA A 60 -4.18 13.70 12.03
CA ALA A 60 -4.90 12.74 12.84
C ALA A 60 -6.40 13.12 12.97
N ILE A 61 -6.72 14.40 13.13
CA ILE A 61 -8.11 14.90 13.17
C ILE A 61 -8.82 14.61 11.83
N ARG A 62 -8.19 14.91 10.69
CA ARG A 62 -8.77 14.59 9.36
C ARG A 62 -9.04 13.10 9.19
N ALA A 63 -8.09 12.25 9.63
CA ALA A 63 -8.28 10.80 9.59
C ALA A 63 -9.46 10.34 10.43
N LEU A 64 -9.61 10.87 11.65
CA LEU A 64 -10.72 10.54 12.55
C LEU A 64 -12.07 11.03 12.00
N LEU A 65 -12.12 12.20 11.37
CA LEU A 65 -13.33 12.69 10.70
C LEU A 65 -13.75 11.75 9.55
N SER A 66 -12.81 11.38 8.70
CA SER A 66 -13.05 10.41 7.62
C SER A 66 -13.47 9.03 8.15
N LEU A 67 -12.91 8.60 9.27
CA LEU A 67 -13.28 7.36 9.93
C LEU A 67 -14.74 7.38 10.41
N VAL A 68 -15.15 8.45 11.12
CA VAL A 68 -16.54 8.62 11.61
C VAL A 68 -17.55 8.57 10.46
N ASP A 69 -17.18 9.08 9.27
CA ASP A 69 -18.06 9.04 8.11
C ASP A 69 -18.33 7.62 7.61
N ARG A 70 -17.33 6.73 7.69
CA ARG A 70 -17.37 5.35 7.19
C ARG A 70 -17.98 4.33 8.15
N LEU A 71 -17.96 4.62 9.47
CA LEU A 71 -18.51 3.72 10.48
C LEU A 71 -20.04 3.59 10.32
N ASP A 72 -20.57 2.40 10.59
CA ASP A 72 -22.01 2.18 10.67
C ASP A 72 -22.57 2.85 11.94
N PRO A 73 -23.77 3.44 11.93
CA PRO A 73 -24.42 3.97 13.11
C PRO A 73 -24.57 2.97 14.27
N ALA A 74 -24.60 1.68 13.98
CA ALA A 74 -24.63 0.62 14.97
C ALA A 74 -23.25 0.29 15.58
N ASP A 75 -22.15 0.75 14.97
CA ASP A 75 -20.82 0.56 15.53
C ASP A 75 -20.63 1.41 16.78
N ASN A 76 -19.94 0.85 17.76
CA ASN A 76 -19.49 1.62 18.93
C ASN A 76 -18.19 2.34 18.57
N PHE A 77 -18.20 3.64 18.69
CA PHE A 77 -17.02 4.49 18.52
C PHE A 77 -16.76 5.27 19.81
N GLY A 78 -15.50 5.32 20.24
CA GLY A 78 -15.04 6.13 21.36
C GLY A 78 -13.75 6.86 21.01
N LEU A 79 -13.57 8.06 21.57
CA LEU A 79 -12.33 8.83 21.46
C LEU A 79 -11.91 9.35 22.81
N VAL A 80 -10.73 8.93 23.23
CA VAL A 80 -10.01 9.50 24.36
C VAL A 80 -8.81 10.26 23.82
N THR A 81 -8.59 11.48 24.31
CA THR A 81 -7.34 12.20 24.09
C THR A 81 -6.52 12.24 25.37
N PHE A 82 -5.21 12.36 25.26
CA PHE A 82 -4.35 12.53 26.42
C PHE A 82 -3.24 13.54 26.18
N ASP A 83 -2.88 14.23 27.24
CA ASP A 83 -1.74 15.09 27.42
C ASP A 83 -1.14 14.81 28.81
N ASN A 84 -1.22 15.75 29.77
CA ASN A 84 -0.90 15.53 31.20
C ASN A 84 -1.94 14.62 31.90
N GLN A 85 -3.09 14.41 31.27
CA GLN A 85 -4.19 13.57 31.73
C GLN A 85 -5.11 13.16 30.59
N ALA A 86 -5.80 12.03 30.75
CA ALA A 86 -6.75 11.56 29.77
C ALA A 86 -8.08 12.32 29.81
N ARG A 87 -8.67 12.58 28.63
CA ARG A 87 -10.01 13.18 28.48
C ARG A 87 -10.85 12.34 27.52
N VAL A 88 -12.10 12.11 27.86
CA VAL A 88 -13.07 11.47 26.99
C VAL A 88 -13.71 12.52 26.09
N GLU A 89 -13.30 12.59 24.85
CA GLU A 89 -13.87 13.52 23.87
C GLU A 89 -15.18 12.98 23.30
N VAL A 90 -15.20 11.69 22.92
CA VAL A 90 -16.39 10.97 22.49
C VAL A 90 -16.53 9.74 23.38
N PRO A 91 -17.55 9.67 24.26
CA PRO A 91 -17.81 8.48 25.05
C PRO A 91 -18.06 7.28 24.15
N ALA A 92 -17.43 6.14 24.45
CA ALA A 92 -17.61 4.93 23.67
C ALA A 92 -19.07 4.44 23.72
N GLY A 93 -19.64 4.17 22.55
CA GLY A 93 -21.02 3.73 22.37
C GLY A 93 -21.46 3.81 20.91
N PRO A 94 -22.72 3.45 20.59
CA PRO A 94 -23.25 3.52 19.23
C PRO A 94 -23.12 4.92 18.62
N LEU A 95 -22.63 4.98 17.39
CA LEU A 95 -22.34 6.25 16.69
C LEU A 95 -23.59 6.83 16.02
N THR A 96 -24.64 7.07 16.81
CA THR A 96 -25.94 7.55 16.32
C THR A 96 -25.94 9.04 15.92
N ASP A 97 -25.07 9.87 16.53
CA ASP A 97 -24.89 11.30 16.22
C ASP A 97 -23.45 11.56 15.74
N LYS A 98 -23.24 11.32 14.44
CA LYS A 98 -21.95 11.57 13.79
C LYS A 98 -21.54 13.03 13.81
N ASP A 99 -22.51 13.95 13.75
CA ASP A 99 -22.22 15.39 13.72
C ASP A 99 -21.74 15.89 15.08
N ALA A 100 -22.28 15.37 16.18
CA ALA A 100 -21.75 15.66 17.51
C ALA A 100 -20.32 15.13 17.66
N ALA A 101 -20.05 13.91 17.19
CA ALA A 101 -18.69 13.34 17.19
C ALA A 101 -17.73 14.20 16.37
N ARG A 102 -18.10 14.60 15.15
CA ARG A 102 -17.29 15.49 14.28
C ARG A 102 -16.97 16.81 14.95
N ARG A 103 -17.95 17.48 15.57
CA ARG A 103 -17.72 18.75 16.26
C ARG A 103 -16.71 18.59 17.39
N ARG A 104 -16.80 17.52 18.18
CA ARG A 104 -15.86 17.24 19.29
C ARG A 104 -14.46 16.94 18.76
N ILE A 105 -14.33 16.13 17.71
CA ILE A 105 -13.05 15.82 17.08
C ILE A 105 -12.40 17.09 16.53
N ALA A 106 -13.14 17.94 15.81
CA ALA A 106 -12.64 19.18 15.25
C ALA A 106 -12.22 20.23 16.30
N ALA A 107 -12.72 20.09 17.53
CA ALA A 107 -12.39 20.98 18.66
C ALA A 107 -11.08 20.61 19.38
N ILE A 108 -10.46 19.46 19.10
CA ILE A 108 -9.23 19.00 19.74
C ILE A 108 -8.09 19.98 19.42
N ARG A 109 -7.29 20.33 20.44
CA ARG A 109 -6.13 21.20 20.34
C ARG A 109 -4.94 20.57 21.05
N ALA A 110 -3.75 20.80 20.53
CA ALA A 110 -2.50 20.33 21.14
C ALA A 110 -2.15 21.12 22.40
N GLY A 111 -1.50 20.46 23.36
CA GLY A 111 -0.96 21.07 24.57
C GLY A 111 -0.53 20.04 25.60
N GLY A 112 0.28 20.47 26.55
CA GLY A 112 0.73 19.63 27.67
C GLY A 112 1.88 18.67 27.35
N SER A 113 2.17 17.81 28.32
CA SER A 113 3.15 16.71 28.25
C SER A 113 2.46 15.39 27.87
N THR A 114 3.17 14.25 27.95
CA THR A 114 2.68 12.96 27.44
C THR A 114 2.54 11.95 28.59
N ASP A 115 1.34 11.80 29.15
CA ASP A 115 0.98 10.69 30.05
C ASP A 115 0.25 9.59 29.25
N LEU A 116 1.01 8.75 28.56
CA LEU A 116 0.50 7.65 27.74
C LEU A 116 -0.29 6.64 28.60
N SER A 117 0.15 6.42 29.86
CA SER A 117 -0.51 5.49 30.77
C SER A 117 -1.95 5.90 31.08
N SER A 118 -2.19 7.19 31.32
CA SER A 118 -3.53 7.69 31.58
C SER A 118 -4.45 7.52 30.36
N GLY A 119 -3.92 7.80 29.16
CA GLY A 119 -4.60 7.58 27.89
C GLY A 119 -4.97 6.12 27.65
N LEU A 120 -4.00 5.21 27.77
CA LEU A 120 -4.19 3.78 27.58
C LEU A 120 -5.22 3.19 28.56
N LEU A 121 -5.05 3.44 29.85
CA LEU A 121 -5.97 2.94 30.89
C LEU A 121 -7.38 3.48 30.70
N ARG A 122 -7.53 4.77 30.40
CA ARG A 122 -8.84 5.37 30.14
C ARG A 122 -9.47 4.82 28.87
N GLY A 123 -8.68 4.62 27.80
CA GLY A 123 -9.15 4.01 26.57
C GLY A 123 -9.66 2.59 26.79
N ILE A 124 -8.93 1.75 27.53
CA ILE A 124 -9.35 0.40 27.89
C ILE A 124 -10.66 0.43 28.70
N GLN A 125 -10.78 1.34 29.65
CA GLN A 125 -12.00 1.53 30.45
C GLN A 125 -13.22 1.86 29.57
N GLU A 126 -13.09 2.83 28.66
CA GLU A 126 -14.16 3.24 27.75
C GLU A 126 -14.54 2.11 26.79
N ALA A 127 -13.56 1.42 26.22
CA ALA A 127 -13.78 0.29 25.33
C ALA A 127 -14.61 -0.84 25.99
N ARG A 128 -14.23 -1.21 27.22
CA ARG A 128 -14.93 -2.23 28.01
C ARG A 128 -16.36 -1.83 28.39
N ARG A 129 -16.56 -0.53 28.68
CA ARG A 129 -17.90 -0.01 29.03
C ARG A 129 -18.86 -0.10 27.83
N ALA A 130 -18.36 0.01 26.61
CA ALA A 130 -19.18 0.08 25.41
C ALA A 130 -19.57 -1.29 24.85
N SER A 131 -18.87 -2.37 25.21
CA SER A 131 -19.11 -3.68 24.60
C SER A 131 -18.66 -4.84 25.46
N ASP A 132 -19.56 -5.81 25.63
CA ASP A 132 -19.26 -7.12 26.23
C ASP A 132 -18.73 -8.12 25.15
N ARG A 133 -18.74 -7.72 23.87
CA ARG A 133 -18.32 -8.55 22.71
C ARG A 133 -16.85 -8.35 22.32
N GLY A 134 -16.10 -7.68 23.19
CA GLY A 134 -14.72 -7.28 22.90
C GLY A 134 -14.65 -5.95 22.11
N ALA A 135 -13.47 -5.34 22.15
CA ALA A 135 -13.19 -4.06 21.50
C ALA A 135 -11.78 -4.04 20.93
N THR A 136 -11.57 -3.16 19.99
CA THR A 136 -10.23 -2.84 19.49
C THR A 136 -9.87 -1.41 19.86
N LEU A 137 -8.69 -1.23 20.44
CA LEU A 137 -8.12 0.05 20.80
C LEU A 137 -6.99 0.41 19.84
N LEU A 138 -7.06 1.60 19.23
CA LEU A 138 -5.99 2.19 18.42
C LEU A 138 -5.36 3.35 19.19
N LEU A 139 -4.12 3.14 19.65
CA LEU A 139 -3.33 4.16 20.34
C LEU A 139 -2.43 4.88 19.34
N VAL A 140 -2.58 6.20 19.22
CA VAL A 140 -1.80 7.06 18.30
C VAL A 140 -0.97 8.03 19.14
N SER A 141 0.36 8.00 18.99
CA SER A 141 1.29 8.91 19.70
C SER A 141 2.53 9.23 18.88
N ASP A 142 3.06 10.44 19.02
CA ASP A 142 4.30 10.91 18.36
C ASP A 142 5.47 11.07 19.36
N GLY A 143 5.28 10.74 20.63
CA GLY A 143 6.21 11.04 21.69
C GLY A 143 6.64 9.87 22.55
N HIS A 144 7.51 10.23 23.51
CA HIS A 144 7.89 9.37 24.61
C HIS A 144 6.95 9.61 25.79
N ALA A 145 6.59 8.56 26.52
CA ALA A 145 5.92 8.70 27.79
C ALA A 145 6.88 9.41 28.79
N ASN A 146 6.51 10.62 29.22
CA ASN A 146 7.31 11.41 30.13
C ASN A 146 6.59 11.75 31.45
N LEU A 147 5.34 11.34 31.57
CA LEU A 147 4.53 11.39 32.78
C LEU A 147 3.82 10.05 33.01
N GLY A 148 3.38 9.82 34.25
CA GLY A 148 2.70 8.59 34.65
C GLY A 148 3.61 7.36 34.64
N ILE A 149 3.12 6.23 34.15
CA ILE A 149 3.91 5.01 33.97
C ILE A 149 4.73 5.15 32.72
N THR A 150 6.06 5.12 32.84
CA THR A 150 7.02 5.22 31.74
C THR A 150 7.80 3.90 31.47
N ASP A 151 7.68 2.94 32.38
CA ASP A 151 8.29 1.63 32.22
C ASP A 151 7.56 0.80 31.15
N HIS A 152 8.33 0.28 30.19
CA HIS A 152 7.81 -0.44 29.03
C HIS A 152 7.09 -1.73 29.44
N ALA A 153 7.61 -2.47 30.42
CA ALA A 153 7.03 -3.73 30.87
C ALA A 153 5.72 -3.47 31.62
N ALA A 154 5.66 -2.44 32.44
CA ALA A 154 4.44 -2.07 33.16
C ALA A 154 3.33 -1.59 32.20
N LEU A 155 3.67 -0.84 31.15
CA LEU A 155 2.69 -0.45 30.12
C LEU A 155 2.23 -1.65 29.26
N ALA A 156 3.13 -2.58 28.95
CA ALA A 156 2.76 -3.85 28.29
C ALA A 156 1.81 -4.68 29.17
N ASP A 157 2.02 -4.70 30.49
CA ASP A 157 1.13 -5.39 31.43
C ASP A 157 -0.26 -4.70 31.53
N CYS A 158 -0.32 -3.39 31.45
CA CYS A 158 -1.61 -2.68 31.34
C CYS A 158 -2.38 -3.10 30.09
N ALA A 159 -1.71 -3.17 28.94
CA ALA A 159 -2.32 -3.62 27.68
C ALA A 159 -2.69 -5.11 27.74
N ARG A 160 -1.88 -5.96 28.36
CA ARG A 160 -2.17 -7.40 28.55
C ARG A 160 -3.39 -7.61 29.44
N ASN A 161 -3.54 -6.86 30.50
CA ASN A 161 -4.72 -6.88 31.33
C ASN A 161 -5.97 -6.40 30.56
N GLY A 162 -5.80 -5.42 29.68
CA GLY A 162 -6.83 -4.97 28.73
C GLY A 162 -7.24 -6.12 27.78
N TYR A 163 -6.26 -6.83 27.22
CA TYR A 163 -6.51 -7.98 26.34
C TYR A 163 -7.26 -9.11 27.08
N GLY A 164 -6.83 -9.47 28.30
CA GLY A 164 -7.55 -10.41 29.17
C GLY A 164 -8.99 -9.98 29.50
N ALA A 165 -9.30 -8.70 29.34
CA ALA A 165 -10.65 -8.12 29.47
C ALA A 165 -11.36 -7.89 28.12
N GLY A 166 -10.84 -8.46 27.01
CA GLY A 166 -11.44 -8.42 25.69
C GLY A 166 -11.07 -7.17 24.84
N VAL A 167 -10.03 -6.41 25.20
CA VAL A 167 -9.60 -5.21 24.43
C VAL A 167 -8.26 -5.47 23.77
N THR A 168 -8.26 -5.67 22.46
CA THR A 168 -7.03 -5.78 21.64
C THR A 168 -6.47 -4.37 21.41
N THR A 169 -5.14 -4.17 21.62
CA THR A 169 -4.50 -2.85 21.49
C THR A 169 -3.50 -2.83 20.35
N THR A 170 -3.78 -2.04 19.32
CA THR A 170 -2.85 -1.70 18.23
C THR A 170 -2.27 -0.31 18.46
N THR A 171 -0.99 -0.10 18.15
CA THR A 171 -0.31 1.18 18.31
C THR A 171 0.08 1.77 16.97
N LEU A 172 0.03 3.08 16.82
CA LEU A 172 0.53 3.84 15.68
C LEU A 172 1.51 4.91 16.19
N GLY A 173 2.78 4.71 15.90
CA GLY A 173 3.83 5.70 16.14
C GLY A 173 3.86 6.72 15.01
N TYR A 174 3.87 8.02 15.37
CA TYR A 174 3.74 9.12 14.43
C TYR A 174 4.98 10.01 14.38
N GLY A 175 5.60 10.13 13.22
CA GLY A 175 6.83 10.88 13.01
C GLY A 175 8.08 10.12 13.49
N LEU A 176 9.24 10.79 13.48
CA LEU A 176 10.52 10.16 13.83
C LEU A 176 10.86 10.25 15.33
N GLY A 177 10.02 10.93 16.11
CA GLY A 177 10.29 11.22 17.53
C GLY A 177 9.75 10.19 18.53
N TYR A 178 8.90 9.25 18.13
CA TYR A 178 8.26 8.32 19.07
C TYR A 178 9.20 7.18 19.51
N ASP A 179 8.89 6.57 20.66
CA ASP A 179 9.59 5.40 21.19
C ASP A 179 8.97 4.11 20.61
N GLU A 180 9.64 3.50 19.61
CA GLU A 180 9.18 2.28 18.97
C GLU A 180 9.20 1.07 19.90
N ALA A 181 10.11 1.01 20.87
CA ALA A 181 10.19 -0.10 21.82
C ALA A 181 9.02 -0.05 22.79
N LEU A 182 8.65 1.16 23.25
CA LEU A 182 7.49 1.38 24.12
C LEU A 182 6.17 1.01 23.45
N LEU A 183 5.92 1.59 22.26
CA LEU A 183 4.68 1.30 21.51
C LEU A 183 4.61 -0.16 21.07
N GLY A 184 5.75 -0.75 20.72
CA GLY A 184 5.86 -2.18 20.45
C GLY A 184 5.49 -3.04 21.65
N ALA A 185 6.04 -2.75 22.82
CA ALA A 185 5.72 -3.47 24.04
C ALA A 185 4.21 -3.38 24.40
N VAL A 186 3.59 -2.21 24.21
CA VAL A 186 2.15 -2.01 24.43
C VAL A 186 1.32 -2.84 23.43
N SER A 187 1.67 -2.84 22.14
CA SER A 187 0.95 -3.62 21.14
C SER A 187 1.13 -5.13 21.35
N ASP A 188 2.32 -5.57 21.75
CA ASP A 188 2.59 -6.97 22.06
C ASP A 188 1.81 -7.44 23.28
N GLY A 189 1.77 -6.65 24.35
CA GLY A 189 0.93 -6.90 25.51
C GLY A 189 -0.55 -6.97 25.14
N GLY A 190 -1.02 -6.07 24.31
CA GLY A 190 -2.42 -5.99 23.84
C GLY A 190 -2.79 -6.92 22.70
N ALA A 191 -1.92 -7.85 22.30
CA ALA A 191 -2.10 -8.78 21.17
C ALA A 191 -2.48 -8.11 19.83
N GLY A 192 -2.08 -6.84 19.65
CA GLY A 192 -2.24 -6.05 18.43
C GLY A 192 -0.95 -5.90 17.63
N SER A 193 -0.85 -4.87 16.78
CA SER A 193 0.32 -4.58 15.93
C SER A 193 0.89 -3.20 16.20
N ALA A 194 2.21 -3.02 16.01
CA ALA A 194 2.84 -1.71 16.00
C ALA A 194 2.93 -1.19 14.56
N LEU A 195 2.36 -0.03 14.30
CA LEU A 195 2.37 0.65 13.01
C LEU A 195 3.24 1.91 13.09
N PHE A 196 3.72 2.35 11.94
CA PHE A 196 4.53 3.57 11.81
C PHE A 196 4.03 4.45 10.68
N ALA A 197 3.83 5.74 10.97
CA ALA A 197 3.56 6.78 10.00
C ALA A 197 4.59 7.89 10.11
N GLU A 198 5.25 8.23 9.02
CA GLU A 198 6.28 9.28 9.03
C GLU A 198 5.68 10.69 8.96
N ASP A 199 4.64 10.86 8.18
CA ASP A 199 4.03 12.13 7.85
C ASP A 199 2.48 12.12 8.06
N PRO A 200 1.81 13.29 8.04
CA PRO A 200 0.37 13.40 8.27
C PRO A 200 -0.50 12.63 7.28
N ASP A 201 -0.07 12.51 6.03
CA ASP A 201 -0.87 11.87 4.98
C ASP A 201 -0.76 10.35 5.09
N SER A 202 0.43 9.82 5.37
CA SER A 202 0.64 8.39 5.68
C SER A 202 -0.09 7.98 6.97
N ALA A 203 -0.10 8.83 8.01
CA ALA A 203 -0.85 8.57 9.23
C ALA A 203 -2.36 8.49 8.97
N ALA A 204 -2.90 9.43 8.20
CA ALA A 204 -4.31 9.45 7.84
C ALA A 204 -4.72 8.19 7.06
N ALA A 205 -3.92 7.78 6.08
CA ALA A 205 -4.15 6.57 5.30
C ALA A 205 -4.08 5.30 6.16
N LEU A 206 -3.10 5.21 7.07
CA LEU A 206 -2.94 4.08 7.98
C LEU A 206 -4.11 3.98 8.98
N ILE A 207 -4.54 5.09 9.60
CA ILE A 207 -5.68 5.11 10.53
C ILE A 207 -6.96 4.67 9.83
N ALA A 208 -7.25 5.21 8.65
CA ALA A 208 -8.45 4.86 7.90
C ALA A 208 -8.49 3.37 7.51
N ARG A 209 -7.36 2.84 7.04
CA ARG A 209 -7.24 1.45 6.63
C ARG A 209 -7.22 0.49 7.80
N GLU A 210 -6.52 0.83 8.89
CA GLU A 210 -6.52 0.03 10.11
C GLU A 210 -7.94 -0.09 10.67
N ALA A 211 -8.69 1.00 10.67
CA ALA A 211 -10.08 0.97 11.09
C ALA A 211 -10.96 0.05 10.23
N GLU A 212 -10.85 0.09 8.89
CA GLU A 212 -11.55 -0.85 8.00
C GLU A 212 -11.20 -2.31 8.31
N PHE A 213 -9.92 -2.57 8.56
CA PHE A 213 -9.45 -3.89 8.92
C PHE A 213 -10.06 -4.37 10.25
N LEU A 214 -10.02 -3.51 11.28
CA LEU A 214 -10.54 -3.82 12.61
C LEU A 214 -12.06 -4.08 12.60
N LEU A 215 -12.77 -3.61 11.57
CA LEU A 215 -14.19 -3.87 11.36
C LEU A 215 -14.47 -5.25 10.71
N SER A 216 -13.48 -5.92 10.13
CA SER A 216 -13.63 -7.22 9.44
C SER A 216 -13.34 -8.43 10.33
N LYS A 217 -13.47 -8.30 11.67
CA LYS A 217 -13.19 -9.35 12.65
C LYS A 217 -14.12 -10.54 12.45
N THR A 218 -13.53 -11.74 12.28
CA THR A 218 -14.26 -13.01 12.10
C THR A 218 -14.01 -14.03 13.23
N ALA A 219 -12.95 -13.86 14.02
CA ALA A 219 -12.72 -14.62 15.23
C ALA A 219 -12.01 -13.76 16.27
N GLN A 220 -12.31 -13.96 17.55
CA GLN A 220 -11.70 -13.21 18.65
C GLN A 220 -11.11 -14.12 19.71
N ALA A 221 -10.13 -13.57 20.46
CA ALA A 221 -9.45 -14.30 21.54
C ALA A 221 -8.92 -15.67 21.09
N VAL A 222 -8.31 -15.71 19.89
CA VAL A 222 -7.77 -16.94 19.34
C VAL A 222 -6.53 -17.34 20.12
N SER A 223 -6.51 -18.56 20.64
CA SER A 223 -5.35 -19.14 21.30
C SER A 223 -5.02 -20.50 20.71
N LEU A 224 -3.73 -20.82 20.68
CA LEU A 224 -3.23 -22.13 20.29
C LEU A 224 -2.47 -22.74 21.46
N ARG A 225 -3.02 -23.85 21.99
CA ARG A 225 -2.34 -24.66 23.01
C ARG A 225 -1.66 -25.82 22.33
N VAL A 226 -0.36 -25.95 22.52
CA VAL A 226 0.44 -27.10 22.08
C VAL A 226 0.64 -28.04 23.27
N ARG A 227 0.02 -29.19 23.24
CA ARG A 227 0.17 -30.21 24.26
C ARG A 227 1.22 -31.20 23.79
N PRO A 228 2.41 -31.24 24.43
CA PRO A 228 3.41 -32.25 24.07
C PRO A 228 2.88 -33.66 24.38
N GLY A 229 3.16 -34.59 23.48
CA GLY A 229 2.97 -36.02 23.74
C GLY A 229 3.94 -36.51 24.82
N PRO A 230 3.67 -37.70 25.38
CA PRO A 230 4.50 -38.25 26.46
C PRO A 230 5.97 -38.50 26.04
N LEU A 231 6.24 -38.53 24.76
CA LEU A 231 7.55 -38.76 24.15
C LEU A 231 8.28 -37.49 23.76
N VAL A 232 7.81 -36.31 24.18
CA VAL A 232 8.41 -35.00 23.84
C VAL A 232 8.98 -34.34 25.08
N ALA A 233 10.25 -33.99 25.05
CA ALA A 233 10.92 -33.38 26.19
C ALA A 233 10.64 -31.87 26.28
N GLN A 234 10.52 -31.20 25.14
CA GLN A 234 10.35 -29.74 25.11
C GLN A 234 9.61 -29.31 23.85
N VAL A 235 8.77 -28.28 24.00
CA VAL A 235 8.15 -27.53 22.92
C VAL A 235 8.61 -26.07 23.00
N ALA A 236 9.03 -25.52 21.87
CA ALA A 236 9.39 -24.13 21.74
C ALA A 236 8.79 -23.52 20.48
N VAL A 237 8.53 -22.21 20.50
CA VAL A 237 8.18 -21.42 19.29
C VAL A 237 9.48 -20.98 18.65
N ALA A 238 9.60 -21.13 17.33
CA ALA A 238 10.63 -20.48 16.55
C ALA A 238 10.10 -19.12 16.06
N GLY A 239 10.89 -18.05 16.28
CA GLY A 239 10.51 -16.68 15.92
C GLY A 239 10.07 -15.83 17.12
N GLU A 240 9.39 -14.74 16.82
CA GLU A 240 9.14 -13.62 17.75
C GLU A 240 7.80 -13.67 18.49
N MET A 241 7.01 -14.72 18.28
CA MET A 241 5.72 -14.84 18.93
C MET A 241 5.90 -15.22 20.42
N PRO A 242 5.38 -14.44 21.36
CA PRO A 242 5.47 -14.78 22.78
C PRO A 242 4.62 -16.01 23.10
N GLY A 243 5.20 -16.96 23.83
CA GLY A 243 4.51 -18.14 24.30
C GLY A 243 4.66 -18.31 25.82
N ASN A 244 3.59 -18.78 26.48
CA ASN A 244 3.56 -19.04 27.91
C ASN A 244 3.61 -20.56 28.15
N LEU A 245 4.66 -21.04 28.81
CA LEU A 245 4.77 -22.44 29.23
C LEU A 245 3.87 -22.65 30.47
N LEU A 246 2.92 -23.58 30.36
CA LEU A 246 2.01 -23.90 31.44
C LEU A 246 2.62 -24.98 32.37
N PRO A 247 2.10 -25.10 33.64
CA PRO A 247 2.61 -26.08 34.60
C PRO A 247 2.53 -27.54 34.15
N ASP A 248 1.63 -27.87 33.21
CA ASP A 248 1.47 -29.21 32.63
C ASP A 248 2.40 -29.46 31.44
N GLY A 249 3.34 -28.57 31.17
CA GLY A 249 4.27 -28.66 30.05
C GLY A 249 3.68 -28.22 28.69
N SER A 250 2.42 -27.84 28.62
CA SER A 250 1.82 -27.31 27.41
C SER A 250 2.33 -25.88 27.14
N LEU A 251 2.50 -25.53 25.86
CA LEU A 251 2.79 -24.18 25.44
C LEU A 251 1.50 -23.48 25.00
N MET A 252 1.18 -22.32 25.56
CA MET A 252 0.05 -21.49 25.20
C MET A 252 0.50 -20.30 24.41
N LEU A 253 -0.09 -20.09 23.23
CA LEU A 253 0.14 -18.96 22.33
C LEU A 253 -1.13 -18.14 22.20
N GLU A 254 -1.07 -16.87 22.61
CA GLU A 254 -2.18 -15.93 22.44
C GLU A 254 -2.07 -15.27 21.05
N LEU A 255 -2.91 -15.70 20.13
CA LEU A 255 -2.88 -15.21 18.75
C LEU A 255 -3.69 -13.93 18.54
N GLY A 256 -4.53 -13.54 19.51
CA GLY A 256 -5.36 -12.36 19.42
C GLY A 256 -6.57 -12.53 18.51
N ASP A 257 -7.02 -11.42 17.92
CA ASP A 257 -8.17 -11.44 17.01
C ASP A 257 -7.73 -11.77 15.58
N PHE A 258 -8.62 -12.43 14.84
CA PHE A 258 -8.45 -12.73 13.42
C PHE A 258 -9.52 -12.04 12.59
N TYR A 259 -9.14 -11.65 11.40
CA TYR A 259 -9.95 -10.87 10.47
C TYR A 259 -10.23 -11.68 9.20
N SER A 260 -11.20 -11.27 8.40
CA SER A 260 -11.66 -12.01 7.21
C SER A 260 -10.50 -12.45 6.30
N GLY A 261 -10.37 -13.76 6.09
CA GLY A 261 -9.33 -14.37 5.24
C GLY A 261 -7.90 -14.27 5.79
N GLU A 262 -7.72 -13.80 7.03
CA GLU A 262 -6.38 -13.74 7.65
C GLU A 262 -5.86 -15.14 7.95
N HIS A 263 -4.56 -15.33 7.67
CA HIS A 263 -3.85 -16.54 8.08
C HIS A 263 -2.59 -16.18 8.86
N ARG A 264 -2.24 -17.04 9.85
CA ARG A 264 -1.00 -16.91 10.63
C ARG A 264 -0.25 -18.22 10.62
N ARG A 265 1.02 -18.15 10.31
CA ARG A 265 1.95 -19.26 10.29
C ARG A 265 2.88 -19.22 11.48
N LEU A 266 2.97 -20.32 12.19
CA LEU A 266 3.77 -20.47 13.38
C LEU A 266 4.71 -21.65 13.18
N LEU A 267 5.95 -21.53 13.60
CA LEU A 267 6.88 -22.64 13.64
C LEU A 267 7.07 -23.11 15.07
N LEU A 268 6.82 -24.37 15.30
CA LEU A 268 7.05 -25.04 16.57
C LEU A 268 8.23 -25.99 16.42
N ARG A 269 9.11 -26.02 17.41
CA ARG A 269 10.19 -26.99 17.51
C ARG A 269 9.92 -27.92 18.66
N LEU A 270 9.80 -29.20 18.35
CA LEU A 270 9.60 -30.28 19.32
C LEU A 270 10.92 -31.00 19.49
N THR A 271 11.45 -31.11 20.72
CA THR A 271 12.58 -31.95 21.06
C THR A 271 12.05 -33.34 21.41
N VAL A 272 12.33 -34.31 20.58
CA VAL A 272 11.88 -35.68 20.72
C VAL A 272 13.05 -36.53 21.16
N PRO A 273 13.11 -36.97 22.44
CA PRO A 273 14.10 -37.92 22.90
C PRO A 273 13.93 -39.27 22.22
N ARG A 274 14.93 -40.11 22.38
CA ARG A 274 14.97 -41.45 21.84
C ARG A 274 13.66 -42.25 22.04
N ILE A 275 13.05 -42.67 20.93
CA ILE A 275 11.88 -43.54 20.92
C ILE A 275 12.33 -44.99 20.61
N PRO A 276 12.07 -45.95 21.48
CA PRO A 276 12.61 -47.31 21.31
C PRO A 276 11.79 -48.21 20.40
N ALA A 277 10.65 -47.75 19.87
CA ALA A 277 9.74 -48.55 19.05
C ALA A 277 9.53 -47.94 17.67
N LEU A 278 9.55 -48.78 16.64
CA LEU A 278 9.21 -48.44 15.28
C LEU A 278 7.69 -48.19 15.13
N GLY A 279 7.30 -47.36 14.20
CA GLY A 279 5.90 -47.07 13.83
C GLY A 279 5.47 -45.67 14.13
N THR A 280 4.18 -45.39 14.05
CA THR A 280 3.61 -44.04 14.25
C THR A 280 3.61 -43.62 15.71
N ALA A 281 4.17 -42.46 16.01
CA ALA A 281 4.18 -41.88 17.35
C ALA A 281 3.54 -40.48 17.32
N THR A 282 2.55 -40.22 18.18
CA THR A 282 1.97 -38.90 18.35
C THR A 282 2.90 -38.07 19.22
N VAL A 283 3.39 -36.94 18.66
CA VAL A 283 4.36 -36.05 19.31
C VAL A 283 3.71 -34.81 19.92
N ALA A 284 2.59 -34.35 19.44
CA ALA A 284 1.84 -33.25 20.04
C ALA A 284 0.36 -33.26 19.63
N ASP A 285 -0.50 -32.60 20.44
CA ASP A 285 -1.83 -32.18 20.04
C ASP A 285 -1.86 -30.64 19.96
N LEU A 286 -2.27 -30.11 18.83
CA LEU A 286 -2.54 -28.68 18.63
C LEU A 286 -4.02 -28.43 18.92
N VAL A 287 -4.31 -27.56 19.88
CA VAL A 287 -5.68 -27.21 20.29
C VAL A 287 -5.89 -25.72 20.07
N ALA A 288 -6.56 -25.35 18.98
CA ALA A 288 -6.95 -23.98 18.70
C ALA A 288 -8.32 -23.69 19.31
N THR A 289 -8.42 -22.62 20.07
CA THR A 289 -9.69 -22.15 20.68
C THR A 289 -9.94 -20.72 20.27
N TYR A 290 -11.18 -20.37 19.92
CA TYR A 290 -11.58 -19.02 19.54
C TYR A 290 -13.05 -18.78 19.84
N ALA A 291 -13.45 -17.50 19.97
CA ALA A 291 -14.84 -17.10 20.05
C ALA A 291 -15.31 -16.47 18.74
N ASP A 292 -16.50 -16.80 18.32
CA ASP A 292 -17.18 -16.18 17.18
C ASP A 292 -17.75 -14.81 17.64
N PRO A 293 -17.39 -13.69 16.98
CA PRO A 293 -17.81 -12.36 17.44
C PRO A 293 -19.30 -12.08 17.28
N ALA A 294 -20.01 -12.82 16.40
CA ALA A 294 -21.44 -12.64 16.19
C ALA A 294 -22.27 -13.38 17.26
N THR A 295 -21.88 -14.60 17.58
CA THR A 295 -22.64 -15.49 18.47
C THR A 295 -22.07 -15.58 19.89
N LEU A 296 -20.84 -15.15 20.11
CA LEU A 296 -20.04 -15.31 21.34
C LEU A 296 -19.83 -16.77 21.75
N ARG A 297 -20.07 -17.71 20.85
CA ARG A 297 -19.80 -19.11 21.10
C ARG A 297 -18.32 -19.41 20.96
N THR A 298 -17.80 -20.19 21.91
CA THR A 298 -16.43 -20.69 21.84
C THR A 298 -16.37 -21.97 21.02
N TYR A 299 -15.41 -22.05 20.12
CA TYR A 299 -15.11 -23.20 19.29
C TYR A 299 -13.71 -23.71 19.59
N THR A 300 -13.53 -25.01 19.50
CA THR A 300 -12.24 -25.68 19.69
C THR A 300 -12.00 -26.62 18.53
N ALA A 301 -10.83 -26.53 17.92
CA ALA A 301 -10.33 -27.44 16.89
C ALA A 301 -9.08 -28.14 17.45
N THR A 302 -8.99 -29.46 17.30
CA THR A 302 -7.83 -30.24 17.73
C THR A 302 -7.22 -30.94 16.53
N LEU A 303 -5.88 -30.86 16.40
CA LEU A 303 -5.10 -31.50 15.35
C LEU A 303 -3.94 -32.28 15.98
N PRO A 304 -3.94 -33.63 15.96
CA PRO A 304 -2.82 -34.45 16.42
C PRO A 304 -1.65 -34.36 15.41
N ILE A 305 -0.45 -34.25 15.93
CA ILE A 305 0.80 -34.26 15.16
C ILE A 305 1.50 -35.59 15.42
N SER A 306 1.73 -36.35 14.37
CA SER A 306 2.37 -37.65 14.44
C SER A 306 3.55 -37.74 13.48
N VAL A 307 4.57 -38.51 13.89
CA VAL A 307 5.75 -38.85 13.10
C VAL A 307 5.87 -40.36 12.95
N ASN A 308 6.56 -40.81 11.94
CA ASN A 308 6.86 -42.23 11.75
C ASN A 308 8.29 -42.52 12.23
N VAL A 309 8.43 -43.38 13.23
CA VAL A 309 9.70 -43.84 13.78
C VAL A 309 10.23 -44.96 12.90
N VAL A 310 11.39 -44.75 12.26
CA VAL A 310 11.98 -45.67 11.29
C VAL A 310 13.40 -46.07 11.67
N PRO A 311 13.99 -47.11 11.06
CA PRO A 311 15.42 -47.39 11.21
C PRO A 311 16.32 -46.20 10.86
N GLY A 312 17.47 -46.05 11.50
CA GLY A 312 18.34 -44.89 11.36
C GLY A 312 18.87 -44.68 9.93
N ASP A 313 19.11 -45.75 9.16
CA ASP A 313 19.48 -45.69 7.76
C ASP A 313 18.38 -45.14 6.85
N THR A 314 17.13 -45.51 7.14
CA THR A 314 15.95 -44.96 6.48
C THR A 314 15.77 -43.49 6.82
N ALA A 315 15.90 -43.09 8.08
CA ALA A 315 15.83 -41.70 8.52
C ALA A 315 16.95 -40.83 7.93
N ALA A 316 18.11 -41.39 7.69
CA ALA A 316 19.24 -40.64 7.07
C ALA A 316 18.96 -40.16 5.64
N GLY A 317 18.05 -40.81 4.91
CA GLY A 317 17.61 -40.43 3.56
C GLY A 317 16.45 -39.45 3.51
N ARG A 318 15.96 -38.92 4.64
CA ARG A 318 14.81 -38.00 4.66
C ARG A 318 15.13 -36.68 3.98
N VAL A 319 14.14 -36.16 3.26
CA VAL A 319 14.22 -34.87 2.55
C VAL A 319 13.40 -33.82 3.31
N PRO A 320 13.98 -32.65 3.58
CA PRO A 320 13.26 -31.58 4.25
C PRO A 320 12.05 -31.09 3.45
N ASN A 321 10.97 -30.76 4.13
CA ASN A 321 9.80 -30.15 3.48
C ASN A 321 10.13 -28.72 3.05
N PRO A 322 10.08 -28.40 1.72
CA PRO A 322 10.49 -27.08 1.22
C PRO A 322 9.61 -25.96 1.76
N THR A 323 8.32 -26.19 2.00
CA THR A 323 7.39 -25.19 2.57
C THR A 323 7.81 -24.80 4.00
N VAL A 324 8.19 -25.79 4.82
CA VAL A 324 8.65 -25.55 6.20
C VAL A 324 9.98 -24.78 6.19
N ARG A 325 10.91 -25.17 5.31
CA ARG A 325 12.21 -24.48 5.17
C ARG A 325 12.08 -23.04 4.70
N THR A 326 11.19 -22.80 3.75
CA THR A 326 10.86 -21.46 3.29
C THR A 326 10.32 -20.61 4.43
N GLU A 327 9.41 -21.17 5.24
CA GLU A 327 8.87 -20.48 6.41
C GLU A 327 9.93 -20.19 7.47
N GLU A 328 10.85 -21.13 7.73
CA GLU A 328 11.98 -20.89 8.64
C GLU A 328 12.84 -19.69 8.19
N ALA A 329 13.15 -19.61 6.89
CA ALA A 329 13.90 -18.48 6.34
C ALA A 329 13.10 -17.17 6.43
N PHE A 330 11.79 -17.24 6.22
CA PHE A 330 10.90 -16.09 6.38
C PHE A 330 10.88 -15.57 7.83
N GLN A 331 10.73 -16.45 8.82
CA GLN A 331 10.76 -16.07 10.24
C GLN A 331 12.14 -15.51 10.65
N ARG A 332 13.24 -16.09 10.17
CA ARG A 332 14.59 -15.51 10.36
C ARG A 332 14.71 -14.12 9.76
N ALA A 333 14.05 -13.86 8.63
CA ALA A 333 14.03 -12.52 8.05
C ALA A 333 13.29 -11.50 8.94
N GLN A 334 12.21 -11.90 9.62
CA GLN A 334 11.54 -11.04 10.59
C GLN A 334 12.41 -10.76 11.82
N THR A 335 13.08 -11.78 12.38
CA THR A 335 14.05 -11.60 13.47
C THR A 335 15.19 -10.65 13.05
N ALA A 336 15.72 -10.81 11.84
CA ALA A 336 16.76 -9.93 11.32
C ALA A 336 16.32 -8.46 11.20
N LYS A 337 15.06 -8.18 10.88
CA LYS A 337 14.52 -6.81 10.87
C LYS A 337 14.51 -6.21 12.27
N ARG A 338 14.12 -6.97 13.30
CA ARG A 338 14.15 -6.51 14.69
C ARG A 338 15.58 -6.25 15.15
N GLU A 339 16.50 -7.20 14.94
CA GLU A 339 17.91 -7.03 15.26
C GLU A 339 18.53 -5.81 14.57
N ALA A 340 18.16 -5.58 13.29
CA ALA A 340 18.62 -4.40 12.55
C ALA A 340 18.05 -3.10 13.14
N SER A 341 16.80 -3.08 13.58
CA SER A 341 16.21 -1.94 14.28
C SER A 341 16.96 -1.63 15.57
N GLU A 342 17.29 -2.65 16.37
CA GLU A 342 18.07 -2.52 17.62
C GLU A 342 19.49 -2.02 17.34
N ALA A 343 20.18 -2.57 16.34
CA ALA A 343 21.51 -2.14 15.92
C ALA A 343 21.52 -0.68 15.46
N LEU A 344 20.53 -0.25 14.68
CA LEU A 344 20.40 1.15 14.23
C LEU A 344 20.19 2.11 15.41
N ARG A 345 19.40 1.73 16.41
CA ARG A 345 19.25 2.52 17.64
C ARG A 345 20.55 2.63 18.44
N ALA A 346 21.35 1.57 18.43
CA ALA A 346 22.68 1.56 19.03
C ALA A 346 23.77 2.27 18.18
N GLY A 347 23.41 2.78 16.98
CA GLY A 347 24.34 3.47 16.07
C GLY A 347 25.12 2.54 15.14
N ASP A 348 24.93 1.21 15.21
CA ASP A 348 25.63 0.23 14.36
C ASP A 348 24.93 0.04 13.01
N ARG A 349 25.19 0.96 12.08
CA ARG A 349 24.62 0.95 10.72
C ARG A 349 25.15 -0.22 9.87
N GLU A 350 26.42 -0.55 9.99
CA GLU A 350 27.04 -1.62 9.20
C GLU A 350 26.59 -3.00 9.68
N GLY A 351 26.48 -3.21 11.00
CA GLY A 351 25.92 -4.42 11.59
C GLY A 351 24.48 -4.64 11.15
N ALA A 352 23.64 -3.62 11.21
CA ALA A 352 22.26 -3.66 10.73
C ALA A 352 22.17 -4.05 9.25
N ALA A 353 22.92 -3.36 8.39
CA ALA A 353 22.95 -3.65 6.95
C ALA A 353 23.49 -5.07 6.66
N GLY A 354 24.47 -5.56 7.42
CA GLY A 354 25.02 -6.89 7.32
C GLY A 354 24.00 -7.98 7.66
N THR A 355 23.26 -7.80 8.76
CA THR A 355 22.20 -8.72 9.22
C THR A 355 21.08 -8.82 8.19
N LEU A 356 20.56 -7.69 7.68
CA LEU A 356 19.52 -7.67 6.65
C LEU A 356 19.98 -8.32 5.33
N LYS A 357 21.22 -8.09 4.89
CA LYS A 357 21.77 -8.73 3.67
C LYS A 357 21.89 -10.24 3.80
N ARG A 358 22.31 -10.73 4.97
CA ARG A 358 22.39 -12.16 5.25
C ARG A 358 21.01 -12.79 5.18
N ALA A 359 20.03 -12.22 5.87
CA ALA A 359 18.64 -12.69 5.85
C ALA A 359 18.04 -12.67 4.43
N ARG A 360 18.33 -11.61 3.65
CA ARG A 360 17.91 -11.52 2.24
C ARG A 360 18.45 -12.69 1.40
N ARG A 361 19.75 -13.01 1.55
CA ARG A 361 20.38 -14.11 0.81
C ARG A 361 19.76 -15.45 1.19
N GLU A 362 19.62 -15.73 2.49
CA GLU A 362 19.01 -16.97 2.98
C GLU A 362 17.58 -17.14 2.46
N LEU A 363 16.78 -16.07 2.50
CA LEU A 363 15.40 -16.11 1.99
C LEU A 363 15.36 -16.31 0.47
N ALA A 364 16.26 -15.68 -0.29
CA ALA A 364 16.33 -15.83 -1.73
C ALA A 364 16.75 -17.27 -2.17
N GLU A 365 17.65 -17.91 -1.40
CA GLU A 365 18.04 -19.30 -1.64
C GLU A 365 16.84 -20.25 -1.47
N GLN A 366 16.03 -20.05 -0.44
CA GLN A 366 14.83 -20.87 -0.20
C GLN A 366 13.68 -20.55 -1.16
N ALA A 367 13.54 -19.31 -1.57
CA ALA A 367 12.49 -18.88 -2.50
C ALA A 367 12.57 -19.58 -3.87
N ALA A 368 13.75 -20.04 -4.29
CA ALA A 368 13.94 -20.77 -5.54
C ALA A 368 13.19 -22.12 -5.57
N SER A 369 12.94 -22.73 -4.43
CA SER A 369 12.23 -24.02 -4.27
C SER A 369 10.83 -23.85 -3.64
N ALA A 370 10.39 -22.62 -3.42
CA ALA A 370 9.11 -22.34 -2.76
C ALA A 370 7.90 -22.64 -3.65
N PRO A 371 6.76 -23.00 -3.07
CA PRO A 371 5.51 -23.16 -3.81
C PRO A 371 5.09 -21.86 -4.54
N PRO A 372 4.45 -21.97 -5.73
CA PRO A 372 4.08 -20.80 -6.54
C PRO A 372 3.16 -19.79 -5.86
N ASP A 373 2.31 -20.22 -4.94
CA ASP A 373 1.40 -19.39 -4.15
C ASP A 373 2.16 -18.46 -3.17
N GLN A 374 3.39 -18.80 -2.78
CA GLN A 374 4.23 -18.01 -1.89
C GLN A 374 5.21 -17.09 -2.62
N ALA A 375 5.40 -17.28 -3.92
CA ALA A 375 6.45 -16.59 -4.71
C ALA A 375 6.33 -15.06 -4.66
N ALA A 376 5.11 -14.52 -4.74
CA ALA A 376 4.89 -13.07 -4.72
C ALA A 376 5.25 -12.46 -3.36
N GLU A 377 4.86 -13.09 -2.26
CA GLU A 377 5.17 -12.64 -0.89
C GLU A 377 6.68 -12.70 -0.62
N LEU A 378 7.35 -13.78 -1.01
CA LEU A 378 8.79 -13.94 -0.83
C LEU A 378 9.57 -12.90 -1.64
N THR A 379 9.15 -12.63 -2.88
CA THR A 379 9.76 -11.59 -3.72
C THR A 379 9.63 -10.21 -3.09
N ALA A 380 8.47 -9.88 -2.52
CA ALA A 380 8.25 -8.63 -1.80
C ALA A 380 9.19 -8.52 -0.57
N GLN A 381 9.33 -9.62 0.21
CA GLN A 381 10.22 -9.65 1.37
C GLN A 381 11.69 -9.52 1.02
N ILE A 382 12.15 -10.21 -0.02
CA ILE A 382 13.53 -10.11 -0.52
C ILE A 382 13.83 -8.67 -0.95
N THR A 383 12.90 -8.03 -1.66
CA THR A 383 13.01 -6.64 -2.10
C THR A 383 13.08 -5.69 -0.92
N GLU A 384 12.20 -5.86 0.06
CA GLU A 384 12.17 -5.04 1.27
C GLU A 384 13.46 -5.15 2.08
N LEU A 385 13.97 -6.37 2.33
CA LEU A 385 15.23 -6.59 3.03
C LEU A 385 16.42 -5.90 2.34
N ASP A 386 16.46 -5.95 1.00
CA ASP A 386 17.49 -5.28 0.21
C ASP A 386 17.39 -3.75 0.33
N GLN A 387 16.17 -3.19 0.32
CA GLN A 387 15.94 -1.76 0.51
C GLN A 387 16.32 -1.31 1.92
N LEU A 388 15.88 -2.03 2.97
CA LEU A 388 16.24 -1.74 4.34
C LEU A 388 17.77 -1.81 4.55
N ALA A 389 18.45 -2.81 3.96
CA ALA A 389 19.91 -2.94 4.05
C ALA A 389 20.68 -1.79 3.38
N ARG A 390 20.19 -1.28 2.26
CA ARG A 390 20.76 -0.09 1.60
C ARG A 390 20.52 1.16 2.45
N ARG A 391 19.28 1.40 2.85
CA ARG A 391 18.85 2.56 3.63
C ARG A 391 19.51 2.62 5.01
N ALA A 392 19.82 1.47 5.63
CA ALA A 392 20.54 1.43 6.90
C ALA A 392 21.90 2.15 6.84
N ARG A 393 22.55 2.20 5.66
CA ARG A 393 23.84 2.88 5.45
C ARG A 393 23.71 4.36 5.12
N THR A 394 22.68 4.74 4.35
CA THR A 394 22.55 6.06 3.72
C THR A 394 21.56 6.97 4.40
N ASP A 395 20.46 6.43 4.91
CA ASP A 395 19.32 7.21 5.39
C ASP A 395 19.44 7.53 6.89
N ASP A 396 18.47 8.28 7.40
CA ASP A 396 18.32 8.52 8.84
C ASP A 396 18.10 7.20 9.59
N ALA A 397 18.94 6.93 10.62
CA ALA A 397 18.91 5.67 11.34
C ALA A 397 17.58 5.43 12.06
N SER A 398 16.97 6.49 12.63
CA SER A 398 15.69 6.40 13.32
C SER A 398 14.56 6.02 12.36
N ARG A 399 14.55 6.60 11.16
CA ARG A 399 13.56 6.27 10.11
C ARG A 399 13.63 4.79 9.71
N VAL A 400 14.84 4.29 9.46
CA VAL A 400 15.03 2.89 9.03
C VAL A 400 14.74 1.92 10.17
N SER A 401 15.12 2.25 11.40
CA SER A 401 14.81 1.47 12.61
C SER A 401 13.30 1.29 12.75
N LYS A 402 12.53 2.40 12.71
CA LYS A 402 11.05 2.38 12.83
C LYS A 402 10.37 1.60 11.71
N ALA A 403 10.84 1.77 10.47
CA ALA A 403 10.33 1.03 9.32
C ALA A 403 10.58 -0.49 9.46
N ALA A 404 11.77 -0.89 9.84
CA ALA A 404 12.14 -2.29 10.06
C ALA A 404 11.30 -2.93 11.17
N TYR A 405 11.13 -2.20 12.29
CA TYR A 405 10.32 -2.66 13.42
C TYR A 405 8.84 -2.80 13.07
N ALA A 406 8.23 -1.79 12.46
CA ALA A 406 6.82 -1.83 12.07
C ALA A 406 6.54 -2.95 11.06
N SER A 407 7.43 -3.15 10.09
CA SER A 407 7.33 -4.25 9.14
C SER A 407 7.40 -5.61 9.84
N GLN A 408 8.40 -5.82 10.72
CA GLN A 408 8.51 -7.05 11.50
C GLN A 408 7.24 -7.33 12.31
N SER A 409 6.75 -6.35 13.08
CA SER A 409 5.53 -6.47 13.89
C SER A 409 4.32 -6.85 13.03
N GLY A 410 4.15 -6.19 11.90
CA GLY A 410 3.07 -6.46 10.96
C GLY A 410 3.11 -7.89 10.41
N TYR A 411 4.27 -8.36 9.94
CA TYR A 411 4.40 -9.72 9.40
C TYR A 411 4.28 -10.82 10.46
N THR A 412 4.73 -10.56 11.67
CA THR A 412 4.57 -11.52 12.79
C THR A 412 3.11 -11.71 13.17
N ARG A 413 2.31 -10.63 13.10
CA ARG A 413 0.94 -10.64 13.60
C ARG A 413 -0.16 -10.66 12.54
N ARG A 414 0.14 -10.25 11.28
CA ARG A 414 -0.88 -9.99 10.23
C ARG A 414 -0.40 -10.33 8.82
N ARG A 415 0.30 -11.43 8.66
CA ARG A 415 1.03 -11.80 7.45
C ARG A 415 0.24 -11.64 6.13
N GLY A 416 -0.99 -12.11 6.05
CA GLY A 416 -1.77 -12.15 4.79
C GLY A 416 -2.06 -10.79 4.16
N ARG A 417 -1.96 -9.68 4.92
CA ARG A 417 -2.17 -8.30 4.43
C ARG A 417 -0.91 -7.44 4.38
N MET A 418 0.18 -7.90 5.00
CA MET A 418 1.40 -7.09 5.04
C MET A 418 2.11 -7.02 3.71
N ALA A 419 1.96 -8.01 2.83
CA ALA A 419 2.48 -7.95 1.47
C ALA A 419 1.91 -6.73 0.71
N ASP A 420 0.60 -6.50 0.79
CA ASP A 420 -0.06 -5.32 0.20
C ASP A 420 0.33 -4.02 0.92
N LEU A 421 0.47 -4.06 2.25
CA LEU A 421 0.87 -2.93 3.07
C LEU A 421 2.31 -2.53 2.83
N THR A 422 3.21 -3.49 2.76
CA THR A 422 4.63 -3.27 2.52
C THR A 422 4.86 -2.81 1.10
N ALA A 423 4.18 -3.38 0.11
CA ALA A 423 4.23 -2.92 -1.27
C ALA A 423 3.74 -1.46 -1.39
N GLN A 424 2.66 -1.10 -0.70
CA GLN A 424 2.14 0.27 -0.66
C GLN A 424 3.04 1.22 0.16
N TYR A 425 3.59 0.78 1.29
CA TYR A 425 4.53 1.56 2.09
C TYR A 425 5.85 1.79 1.33
N LEU A 426 6.38 0.77 0.65
CA LEU A 426 7.56 0.85 -0.18
C LEU A 426 7.31 1.72 -1.42
N ALA A 427 6.11 1.69 -1.97
CA ALA A 427 5.67 2.58 -3.05
C ALA A 427 5.49 4.03 -2.55
N ALA A 428 4.98 4.21 -1.32
CA ALA A 428 4.81 5.53 -0.70
C ALA A 428 6.12 6.09 -0.13
N SER A 429 7.03 5.21 0.37
CA SER A 429 8.33 5.62 0.92
C SER A 429 9.48 5.69 -0.10
N GLY A 430 9.18 5.53 -1.39
CA GLY A 430 10.17 5.63 -2.47
C GLY A 430 11.15 4.46 -2.48
N GLY A 431 11.20 3.73 -3.59
CA GLY A 431 12.25 2.75 -3.86
C GLY A 431 13.66 3.41 -3.81
N PRO A 432 14.73 2.61 -3.86
CA PRO A 432 16.09 3.05 -3.59
C PRO A 432 16.57 4.11 -4.61
N GLY A 433 16.53 5.36 -4.18
CA GLY A 433 16.99 6.49 -4.99
C GLY A 433 16.60 7.87 -4.47
N ALA A 434 15.85 7.97 -3.37
CA ALA A 434 15.36 9.28 -2.93
C ALA A 434 15.63 9.58 -1.45
N ALA A 435 16.88 9.81 -1.09
CA ALA A 435 17.16 10.95 -0.22
C ALA A 435 16.74 12.19 -1.02
N GLY A 436 15.51 12.73 -0.82
CA GLY A 436 15.02 13.92 -1.51
C GLY A 436 14.27 13.72 -2.83
N GLY A 437 13.72 12.53 -3.13
CA GLY A 437 12.86 12.34 -4.31
C GLY A 437 11.50 13.05 -4.16
N PRO A 438 10.91 13.52 -5.28
CA PRO A 438 9.66 14.27 -5.26
C PRO A 438 8.51 13.42 -4.70
N SER A 439 7.58 14.07 -3.95
CA SER A 439 6.34 13.43 -3.48
C SER A 439 5.47 12.98 -4.66
N ALA A 440 4.44 12.15 -4.40
CA ALA A 440 3.48 11.74 -5.43
C ALA A 440 2.86 12.95 -6.14
N ASP A 441 2.45 13.97 -5.38
CA ASP A 441 1.97 15.23 -5.92
C ASP A 441 3.04 15.97 -6.74
N ALA A 442 4.27 15.99 -6.29
CA ALA A 442 5.37 16.64 -7.01
C ALA A 442 5.67 15.94 -8.34
N ARG A 443 5.63 14.59 -8.37
CA ARG A 443 5.78 13.81 -9.62
C ARG A 443 4.63 14.06 -10.59
N ALA A 444 3.39 14.04 -10.08
CA ALA A 444 2.22 14.35 -10.91
C ALA A 444 2.31 15.75 -11.52
N ARG A 445 2.74 16.74 -10.74
CA ARG A 445 2.94 18.10 -11.22
C ARG A 445 4.08 18.24 -12.21
N ALA A 446 5.19 17.53 -12.00
CA ALA A 446 6.30 17.49 -12.96
C ALA A 446 5.82 16.90 -14.31
N SER A 447 5.06 15.82 -14.27
CA SER A 447 4.44 15.25 -15.47
C SER A 447 3.44 16.20 -16.13
N LEU A 448 2.63 16.92 -15.34
CA LEU A 448 1.71 17.96 -15.84
C LEU A 448 2.45 19.13 -16.50
N GLU A 449 3.59 19.56 -15.94
CA GLU A 449 4.43 20.58 -16.59
C GLU A 449 4.87 20.12 -17.99
N GLY A 450 5.39 18.91 -18.12
CA GLY A 450 5.78 18.36 -19.42
C GLY A 450 4.59 18.17 -20.37
N LEU A 451 3.48 17.67 -19.86
CA LEU A 451 2.24 17.51 -20.61
C LEU A 451 1.78 18.87 -21.16
N SER A 452 1.67 19.90 -20.31
CA SER A 452 1.14 21.20 -20.67
C SER A 452 2.04 21.98 -21.64
N VAL A 453 3.36 21.78 -21.58
CA VAL A 453 4.29 22.37 -22.55
C VAL A 453 4.24 21.63 -23.88
N GLY A 454 4.10 20.29 -23.86
CA GLY A 454 3.90 19.47 -25.04
C GLY A 454 2.61 19.83 -25.78
N ASP A 455 1.49 19.91 -25.06
CA ASP A 455 0.19 20.38 -25.53
C ASP A 455 0.30 21.78 -26.16
N ALA A 456 0.76 22.77 -25.41
CA ALA A 456 0.83 24.16 -25.87
C ALA A 456 1.75 24.34 -27.08
N PHE A 457 2.86 23.59 -27.18
CA PHE A 457 3.72 23.61 -28.35
C PHE A 457 3.10 22.86 -29.54
N GLY A 458 2.43 21.73 -29.27
CA GLY A 458 1.73 20.92 -30.27
C GLY A 458 0.54 21.63 -30.91
N SER A 459 -0.14 22.52 -30.17
CA SER A 459 -1.27 23.32 -30.65
C SER A 459 -0.85 24.49 -31.57
N LEU A 460 0.46 24.80 -31.63
CA LEU A 460 0.94 25.84 -32.54
C LEU A 460 0.92 25.33 -33.98
N VAL A 461 0.15 25.98 -34.83
CA VAL A 461 0.19 25.73 -36.27
C VAL A 461 1.41 26.43 -36.87
N PRO A 462 2.49 25.69 -37.20
CA PRO A 462 3.63 26.33 -37.85
C PRO A 462 3.22 26.88 -39.20
N PRO A 463 3.67 28.08 -39.58
CA PRO A 463 3.44 28.61 -40.93
C PRO A 463 4.04 27.65 -41.97
N PRO A 464 3.41 27.49 -43.14
CA PRO A 464 3.89 26.62 -44.18
C PRO A 464 5.38 26.93 -44.52
N GLY A 465 6.25 25.91 -44.38
CA GLY A 465 7.68 26.02 -44.64
C GLY A 465 8.56 26.43 -43.45
N ALA A 466 8.02 26.64 -42.24
CA ALA A 466 8.78 26.96 -41.05
C ALA A 466 9.37 25.71 -40.39
N HIS A 467 10.38 25.12 -40.99
CA HIS A 467 11.18 24.03 -40.39
C HIS A 467 12.38 24.58 -39.59
N GLY A 468 12.26 25.78 -39.01
CA GLY A 468 13.32 26.43 -38.26
C GLY A 468 13.49 25.88 -36.84
N THR A 469 14.74 25.95 -36.33
CA THR A 469 15.09 25.61 -34.92
C THR A 469 14.63 26.68 -33.94
N ALA A 470 14.19 27.86 -34.42
CA ALA A 470 13.74 28.96 -33.59
C ALA A 470 12.37 28.69 -32.97
N LEU A 471 12.24 28.99 -31.68
CA LEU A 471 10.97 28.88 -30.97
C LEU A 471 9.99 29.96 -31.44
N PRO A 472 8.69 29.61 -31.63
CA PRO A 472 7.67 30.63 -31.85
C PRO A 472 7.57 31.59 -30.66
N PRO A 473 7.19 32.86 -30.87
CA PRO A 473 6.97 33.76 -29.75
C PRO A 473 5.82 33.32 -28.85
N GLY A 474 5.97 33.49 -27.54
CA GLY A 474 4.90 33.20 -26.55
C GLY A 474 3.90 34.36 -26.41
N PRO A 475 2.83 34.17 -25.64
CA PRO A 475 2.51 32.95 -24.85
C PRO A 475 1.89 31.85 -25.71
N TRP A 476 2.34 30.60 -25.51
CA TRP A 476 1.72 29.41 -26.11
C TRP A 476 0.50 29.00 -25.30
N ARG A 477 -0.61 28.87 -25.94
CA ARG A 477 -1.87 28.49 -25.28
C ARG A 477 -1.99 26.99 -25.23
N TRP A 478 -2.26 26.45 -24.04
CA TRP A 478 -2.63 25.05 -23.85
C TRP A 478 -4.12 24.82 -24.18
N THR A 479 -4.50 23.55 -24.38
CA THR A 479 -5.81 23.11 -24.84
C THR A 479 -6.52 22.24 -23.79
N ASP A 480 -7.52 21.47 -24.17
CA ASP A 480 -8.27 20.61 -23.25
C ASP A 480 -7.42 19.49 -22.63
N GLU A 481 -6.30 19.09 -23.24
CA GLU A 481 -5.33 18.17 -22.65
C GLU A 481 -4.86 18.64 -21.28
N THR A 482 -4.44 19.87 -21.22
CA THR A 482 -3.94 20.49 -19.97
C THR A 482 -5.08 20.76 -18.99
N GLU A 483 -6.23 21.28 -19.44
CA GLU A 483 -7.37 21.59 -18.56
C GLU A 483 -7.86 20.33 -17.85
N MET A 484 -8.02 19.22 -18.60
CA MET A 484 -8.45 17.95 -18.04
C MET A 484 -7.37 17.28 -17.19
N ALA A 485 -6.09 17.30 -17.61
CA ALA A 485 -4.98 16.75 -16.83
C ALA A 485 -4.78 17.48 -15.50
N ALA A 486 -4.86 18.82 -15.50
CA ALA A 486 -4.82 19.62 -14.27
C ALA A 486 -5.97 19.27 -13.31
N THR A 487 -7.17 18.97 -13.86
CA THR A 487 -8.32 18.51 -13.07
C THR A 487 -8.06 17.14 -12.45
N VAL A 488 -7.46 16.21 -13.20
CA VAL A 488 -7.05 14.90 -12.66
C VAL A 488 -6.04 15.07 -11.52
N VAL A 489 -5.02 15.93 -11.69
CA VAL A 489 -4.03 16.22 -10.63
C VAL A 489 -4.69 16.81 -9.39
N ASP A 490 -5.63 17.74 -9.55
CA ASP A 490 -6.35 18.36 -8.44
C ASP A 490 -7.18 17.32 -7.65
N VAL A 491 -7.87 16.40 -8.32
CA VAL A 491 -8.63 15.33 -7.66
C VAL A 491 -7.69 14.36 -6.95
N LEU A 492 -6.58 13.95 -7.59
CA LEU A 492 -5.60 13.06 -6.98
C LEU A 492 -4.96 13.68 -5.73
N SER A 493 -4.60 14.95 -5.77
CA SER A 493 -4.03 15.69 -4.64
C SER A 493 -4.97 15.76 -3.42
N ARG A 494 -6.28 15.72 -3.66
CA ARG A 494 -7.30 15.78 -2.59
C ARG A 494 -7.76 14.41 -2.13
N ALA A 495 -7.97 13.46 -3.06
CA ALA A 495 -8.60 12.18 -2.77
C ALA A 495 -7.63 10.99 -2.77
N GLY A 496 -6.38 11.13 -3.28
CA GLY A 496 -5.42 10.05 -3.43
C GLY A 496 -5.84 8.96 -4.45
N ARG A 497 -6.90 9.23 -5.23
CA ARG A 497 -7.49 8.31 -6.21
C ARG A 497 -8.25 9.09 -7.29
N ALA A 498 -8.54 8.43 -8.43
CA ALA A 498 -9.45 8.95 -9.44
C ALA A 498 -10.91 8.78 -8.98
N ASP A 499 -11.43 9.76 -8.24
CA ASP A 499 -12.85 9.78 -7.85
C ASP A 499 -13.71 10.16 -9.05
N GLN A 500 -14.45 9.20 -9.58
CA GLN A 500 -15.19 9.34 -10.84
C GLN A 500 -16.30 10.40 -10.77
N ASP A 501 -17.02 10.47 -9.65
CA ASP A 501 -18.11 11.45 -9.49
C ASP A 501 -17.54 12.86 -9.38
N GLU A 502 -16.43 13.03 -8.66
CA GLU A 502 -15.76 14.32 -8.55
C GLU A 502 -15.08 14.72 -9.87
N LEU A 503 -14.47 13.77 -10.61
CA LEU A 503 -13.92 14.03 -11.93
C LEU A 503 -15.00 14.48 -12.91
N ALA A 504 -16.15 13.78 -12.97
CA ALA A 504 -17.27 14.14 -13.84
C ALA A 504 -17.78 15.55 -13.53
N ARG A 505 -17.99 15.83 -12.25
CA ARG A 505 -18.45 17.14 -11.77
C ARG A 505 -17.48 18.26 -12.13
N LEU A 506 -16.17 18.04 -11.91
CA LEU A 506 -15.16 19.06 -12.15
C LEU A 506 -14.83 19.23 -13.63
N PHE A 507 -14.80 18.17 -14.43
CA PHE A 507 -14.66 18.30 -15.88
C PHE A 507 -15.79 19.15 -16.48
N ALA A 508 -17.03 18.91 -16.05
CA ALA A 508 -18.16 19.70 -16.50
C ALA A 508 -18.11 21.15 -15.99
N ALA A 509 -17.73 21.37 -14.74
CA ALA A 509 -17.68 22.70 -14.12
C ALA A 509 -16.52 23.59 -14.66
N ARG A 510 -15.44 22.97 -15.14
CA ARG A 510 -14.24 23.66 -15.65
C ARG A 510 -14.16 23.69 -17.17
N PHE A 511 -15.11 23.07 -17.84
CA PHE A 511 -15.20 23.00 -19.29
C PHE A 511 -15.17 24.40 -19.93
N THR A 512 -14.17 24.64 -20.78
CA THR A 512 -14.00 25.88 -21.51
C THR A 512 -14.01 25.59 -23.01
N ALA A 513 -15.11 25.81 -23.69
CA ALA A 513 -15.30 25.48 -25.12
C ALA A 513 -14.18 26.02 -26.03
N ALA A 514 -13.55 27.16 -25.66
CA ALA A 514 -12.45 27.77 -26.41
C ALA A 514 -11.09 27.01 -26.28
N ARG A 515 -11.05 25.91 -25.51
CA ARG A 515 -9.85 25.09 -25.30
C ARG A 515 -9.68 23.93 -26.30
N GLY A 516 -10.56 23.79 -27.27
CA GLY A 516 -10.35 22.83 -28.35
C GLY A 516 -11.02 21.47 -28.18
N TYR A 517 -11.85 21.31 -27.15
CA TYR A 517 -12.55 20.04 -26.89
C TYR A 517 -13.18 19.42 -28.15
N GLY A 518 -12.91 18.15 -28.35
CA GLY A 518 -13.57 17.38 -29.38
C GLY A 518 -15.09 17.42 -29.20
N ARG A 519 -15.86 17.42 -30.29
CA ARG A 519 -17.31 17.59 -30.29
C ARG A 519 -18.02 16.63 -29.31
N GLY A 520 -17.66 15.34 -29.31
CA GLY A 520 -18.30 14.36 -28.41
C GLY A 520 -18.01 14.60 -26.94
N ALA A 521 -16.81 15.07 -26.61
CA ALA A 521 -16.44 15.41 -25.23
C ALA A 521 -17.16 16.68 -24.77
N GLY A 522 -17.23 17.73 -25.61
CA GLY A 522 -17.95 18.96 -25.30
C GLY A 522 -19.43 18.73 -25.05
N GLU A 523 -20.12 18.04 -25.96
CA GLU A 523 -21.56 17.69 -25.82
C GLU A 523 -21.81 16.84 -24.53
N LEU A 524 -20.90 15.93 -24.18
CA LEU A 524 -21.01 15.15 -22.94
C LEU A 524 -20.89 16.03 -21.70
N LEU A 525 -19.88 16.90 -21.64
CA LEU A 525 -19.65 17.76 -20.49
C LEU A 525 -20.76 18.78 -20.29
N GLU A 526 -21.33 19.34 -21.37
CA GLU A 526 -22.53 20.20 -21.32
C GLU A 526 -23.75 19.47 -20.75
N ARG A 527 -23.95 18.21 -21.14
CA ARG A 527 -25.04 17.38 -20.59
C ARG A 527 -24.85 17.08 -19.10
N ILE A 528 -23.63 16.80 -18.68
CA ILE A 528 -23.29 16.59 -17.26
C ILE A 528 -23.51 17.88 -16.47
N ALA A 529 -23.08 19.03 -17.00
CA ALA A 529 -23.32 20.34 -16.40
C ALA A 529 -24.82 20.66 -16.26
N ALA A 530 -25.65 20.18 -17.20
CA ALA A 530 -27.09 20.28 -17.14
C ALA A 530 -27.77 19.26 -16.20
N GLY A 531 -27.00 18.44 -15.46
CA GLY A 531 -27.51 17.50 -14.46
C GLY A 531 -27.76 16.08 -14.97
N ALA A 532 -27.26 15.70 -16.16
CA ALA A 532 -27.34 14.33 -16.62
C ALA A 532 -26.45 13.41 -15.78
N ASP A 533 -26.90 12.17 -15.53
CA ASP A 533 -26.05 11.13 -14.96
C ASP A 533 -24.88 10.83 -15.89
N TRP A 534 -23.66 11.04 -15.44
CA TRP A 534 -22.47 10.94 -16.28
C TRP A 534 -22.23 9.52 -16.78
N ARG A 535 -22.57 8.49 -15.98
CA ARG A 535 -22.39 7.07 -16.35
C ARG A 535 -23.28 6.73 -17.55
N ALA A 536 -24.55 7.08 -17.46
CA ALA A 536 -25.50 6.87 -18.54
C ALA A 536 -25.13 7.71 -19.78
N ALA A 537 -24.70 8.97 -19.57
CA ALA A 537 -24.36 9.89 -20.65
C ALA A 537 -23.08 9.44 -21.40
N ALA A 538 -22.03 9.00 -20.71
CA ALA A 538 -20.80 8.49 -21.31
C ALA A 538 -21.03 7.17 -22.06
N ALA A 539 -21.79 6.24 -21.46
CA ALA A 539 -22.11 4.95 -22.08
C ALA A 539 -22.99 5.09 -23.35
N ALA A 540 -23.87 6.11 -23.41
CA ALA A 540 -24.74 6.34 -24.57
C ALA A 540 -24.01 6.96 -25.77
N GLN A 541 -22.79 7.42 -25.64
CA GLN A 541 -22.05 8.00 -26.76
C GLN A 541 -21.85 6.98 -27.89
N PHE A 542 -21.77 7.49 -29.12
CA PHE A 542 -21.56 6.70 -30.34
C PHE A 542 -22.49 5.49 -30.47
N GLY A 543 -23.78 5.72 -30.23
CA GLY A 543 -24.82 4.68 -30.35
C GLY A 543 -24.77 3.60 -29.28
N GLY A 544 -24.20 3.90 -28.11
CA GLY A 544 -24.07 2.97 -26.98
C GLY A 544 -22.78 2.14 -26.97
N THR A 545 -21.85 2.40 -27.90
CA THR A 545 -20.52 1.74 -27.89
C THR A 545 -19.49 2.45 -27.01
N GLY A 546 -19.79 3.67 -26.57
CA GLY A 546 -18.85 4.53 -25.86
C GLY A 546 -17.81 5.16 -26.80
N SER A 547 -17.08 6.15 -26.31
CA SER A 547 -15.99 6.78 -27.04
C SER A 547 -14.71 5.95 -26.98
N TYR A 548 -14.07 5.71 -28.14
CA TYR A 548 -12.72 5.16 -28.27
C TYR A 548 -11.69 6.21 -28.65
N GLY A 549 -12.03 7.49 -28.49
CA GLY A 549 -11.17 8.63 -28.74
C GLY A 549 -9.90 8.61 -27.86
N ASN A 550 -8.94 9.48 -28.19
CA ASN A 550 -7.69 9.63 -27.45
C ASN A 550 -7.81 10.56 -26.22
N GLY A 551 -8.95 11.23 -26.01
CA GLY A 551 -9.18 12.20 -24.96
C GLY A 551 -9.06 11.65 -23.52
N ALA A 552 -9.19 10.34 -23.31
CA ALA A 552 -8.88 9.74 -22.02
C ALA A 552 -7.36 9.54 -21.82
N ALA A 553 -6.62 9.26 -22.90
CA ALA A 553 -5.18 8.99 -22.84
C ALA A 553 -4.35 10.27 -22.65
N MET A 554 -4.78 11.38 -23.26
CA MET A 554 -4.06 12.65 -23.26
C MET A 554 -3.81 13.25 -21.85
N ARG A 555 -4.66 12.93 -20.87
CA ARG A 555 -4.73 13.57 -19.55
C ARG A 555 -4.19 12.74 -18.38
N VAL A 556 -3.72 11.49 -18.60
CA VAL A 556 -3.42 10.54 -17.51
C VAL A 556 -1.94 10.25 -17.26
N ALA A 557 -1.00 10.87 -18.00
CA ALA A 557 0.41 10.76 -17.67
C ALA A 557 0.71 11.26 -16.25
N PRO A 558 0.17 12.40 -15.75
CA PRO A 558 0.31 12.83 -14.37
C PRO A 558 -0.28 11.84 -13.35
N LEU A 559 -1.37 11.16 -13.68
CA LEU A 559 -1.94 10.10 -12.84
C LEU A 559 -0.95 8.94 -12.72
N GLY A 560 -0.36 8.50 -13.83
CA GLY A 560 0.67 7.47 -13.81
C GLY A 560 1.87 7.89 -12.95
N ALA A 561 2.37 9.10 -13.09
CA ALA A 561 3.47 9.66 -12.31
C ALA A 561 3.14 9.75 -10.80
N TYR A 562 1.87 10.03 -10.46
CA TYR A 562 1.39 9.99 -9.07
C TYR A 562 1.57 8.61 -8.45
N PHE A 563 1.23 7.54 -9.19
CA PHE A 563 1.34 6.14 -8.77
C PHE A 563 2.67 5.50 -9.21
N ALA A 564 3.77 6.26 -9.28
CA ALA A 564 5.09 5.75 -9.62
C ALA A 564 5.48 4.55 -8.74
N GLY A 565 5.91 3.44 -9.37
CA GLY A 565 6.25 2.20 -8.69
C GLY A 565 5.08 1.24 -8.44
N ASP A 566 3.83 1.68 -8.70
CA ASP A 566 2.64 0.82 -8.67
C ASP A 566 1.89 0.88 -10.02
N PRO A 567 2.42 0.25 -11.08
CA PRO A 567 1.80 0.28 -12.40
C PRO A 567 0.46 -0.46 -12.45
N ALA A 568 0.17 -1.35 -11.51
CA ALA A 568 -1.13 -2.01 -11.42
C ALA A 568 -2.19 -1.03 -10.90
N ARG A 569 -1.86 -0.26 -9.88
CA ARG A 569 -2.71 0.82 -9.37
C ARG A 569 -2.89 1.93 -10.41
N ALA A 570 -1.81 2.35 -11.08
CA ALA A 570 -1.88 3.33 -12.16
C ALA A 570 -2.85 2.88 -13.28
N ALA A 571 -2.80 1.61 -13.68
CA ALA A 571 -3.72 1.03 -14.66
C ALA A 571 -5.17 1.08 -14.19
N GLN A 572 -5.44 0.68 -12.94
CA GLN A 572 -6.78 0.67 -12.36
C GLN A 572 -7.37 2.09 -12.25
N GLU A 573 -6.59 3.04 -11.75
CA GLU A 573 -7.05 4.42 -11.58
C GLU A 573 -7.19 5.15 -12.93
N ALA A 574 -6.34 4.83 -13.92
CA ALA A 574 -6.47 5.36 -15.28
C ALA A 574 -7.74 4.84 -15.98
N ALA A 575 -8.08 3.57 -15.80
CA ALA A 575 -9.34 3.02 -16.30
C ALA A 575 -10.54 3.76 -15.68
N ARG A 576 -10.55 3.97 -14.37
CA ARG A 576 -11.59 4.75 -13.67
C ARG A 576 -11.70 6.19 -14.21
N ALA A 577 -10.54 6.87 -14.38
CA ALA A 577 -10.52 8.25 -14.92
C ALA A 577 -10.98 8.31 -16.37
N ALA A 578 -10.70 7.27 -17.18
CA ALA A 578 -11.13 7.17 -18.57
C ALA A 578 -12.65 7.01 -18.69
N GLU A 579 -13.23 6.09 -17.91
CA GLU A 579 -14.65 5.73 -17.97
C GLU A 579 -15.61 6.90 -17.78
N VAL A 580 -15.17 7.98 -17.14
CA VAL A 580 -15.96 9.21 -16.95
C VAL A 580 -16.40 9.82 -18.29
N THR A 581 -15.59 9.63 -19.34
CA THR A 581 -15.88 10.18 -20.69
C THR A 581 -15.71 9.16 -21.82
N HIS A 582 -14.95 8.08 -21.62
CA HIS A 582 -14.58 7.10 -22.64
C HIS A 582 -14.83 5.69 -22.11
N THR A 583 -15.97 5.12 -22.45
CA THR A 583 -16.38 3.78 -21.96
C THR A 583 -16.03 2.66 -22.93
N HIS A 584 -15.59 2.97 -24.16
CA HIS A 584 -15.14 1.96 -25.11
C HIS A 584 -13.83 1.31 -24.66
N PRO A 585 -13.67 -0.04 -24.76
CA PRO A 585 -12.46 -0.74 -24.28
C PRO A 585 -11.13 -0.17 -24.81
N GLU A 586 -11.09 0.27 -26.08
CA GLU A 586 -9.87 0.85 -26.66
C GLU A 586 -9.55 2.27 -26.13
N GLY A 587 -10.57 3.08 -25.80
CA GLY A 587 -10.37 4.36 -25.15
C GLY A 587 -9.77 4.18 -23.74
N VAL A 588 -10.28 3.21 -22.98
CA VAL A 588 -9.77 2.83 -21.66
C VAL A 588 -8.36 2.24 -21.79
N ALA A 589 -8.11 1.34 -22.74
CA ALA A 589 -6.80 0.73 -22.97
C ALA A 589 -5.72 1.77 -23.30
N GLY A 590 -6.05 2.81 -24.06
CA GLY A 590 -5.15 3.93 -24.34
C GLY A 590 -4.75 4.69 -23.08
N ALA A 591 -5.71 5.02 -22.24
CA ALA A 591 -5.44 5.68 -20.95
C ALA A 591 -4.57 4.80 -20.02
N VAL A 592 -4.90 3.51 -19.91
CA VAL A 592 -4.12 2.54 -19.14
C VAL A 592 -2.67 2.51 -19.64
N ALA A 593 -2.45 2.43 -20.95
CA ALA A 593 -1.11 2.36 -21.54
C ALA A 593 -0.26 3.60 -21.18
N VAL A 594 -0.82 4.80 -21.30
CA VAL A 594 -0.11 6.05 -20.98
C VAL A 594 0.21 6.16 -19.48
N ALA A 595 -0.76 5.85 -18.62
CA ALA A 595 -0.54 5.91 -17.18
C ALA A 595 0.48 4.86 -16.71
N VAL A 596 0.44 3.64 -17.23
CA VAL A 596 1.43 2.60 -16.94
C VAL A 596 2.83 3.02 -17.40
N ALA A 597 2.96 3.62 -18.60
CA ALA A 597 4.24 4.14 -19.08
C ALA A 597 4.83 5.18 -18.14
N ALA A 598 4.03 6.15 -17.72
CA ALA A 598 4.46 7.20 -16.78
C ALA A 598 4.80 6.62 -15.40
N ALA A 599 4.01 5.66 -14.88
CA ALA A 599 4.25 5.04 -13.58
C ALA A 599 5.54 4.22 -13.54
N VAL A 600 5.78 3.43 -14.58
CA VAL A 600 7.00 2.60 -14.70
C VAL A 600 8.23 3.47 -14.84
N TRP A 601 8.22 4.45 -15.75
CA TRP A 601 9.39 5.30 -15.99
C TRP A 601 9.69 6.28 -14.86
N ALA A 602 8.67 6.77 -14.15
CA ALA A 602 8.90 7.58 -12.96
C ALA A 602 9.58 6.80 -11.82
N ALA A 603 9.33 5.49 -11.73
CA ALA A 603 9.97 4.61 -10.74
C ALA A 603 11.36 4.12 -11.17
N GLU A 604 11.55 3.87 -12.45
CA GLU A 604 12.78 3.34 -13.04
C GLU A 604 13.29 4.25 -14.18
N PRO A 605 13.81 5.45 -13.86
CA PRO A 605 14.24 6.41 -14.89
C PRO A 605 15.34 5.92 -15.82
N ALA A 606 16.12 4.92 -15.38
CA ALA A 606 17.19 4.32 -16.15
C ALA A 606 16.72 3.22 -17.14
N MET A 607 15.43 2.83 -17.07
CA MET A 607 14.87 1.77 -17.93
C MET A 607 14.94 2.18 -19.41
N PRO A 608 15.46 1.32 -20.32
CA PRO A 608 15.45 1.58 -21.74
C PRO A 608 14.04 1.67 -22.30
N GLY A 609 13.83 2.52 -23.34
CA GLY A 609 12.50 2.70 -23.94
C GLY A 609 11.87 1.42 -24.52
N GLY A 610 12.69 0.50 -25.02
CA GLY A 610 12.19 -0.82 -25.48
C GLY A 610 11.62 -1.68 -24.36
N ASP A 611 12.23 -1.64 -23.18
CA ASP A 611 11.76 -2.35 -21.99
C ASP A 611 10.51 -1.68 -21.40
N LEU A 612 10.44 -0.35 -21.45
CA LEU A 612 9.23 0.41 -21.13
C LEU A 612 8.05 -0.07 -21.98
N LEU A 613 8.20 -0.09 -23.32
CA LEU A 613 7.12 -0.54 -24.20
C LEU A 613 6.73 -2.01 -23.95
N ALA A 614 7.68 -2.87 -23.59
CA ALA A 614 7.39 -4.25 -23.20
C ALA A 614 6.55 -4.32 -21.91
N ALA A 615 6.91 -3.52 -20.89
CA ALA A 615 6.18 -3.46 -19.62
C ALA A 615 4.74 -2.92 -19.79
N VAL A 616 4.57 -1.94 -20.69
CA VAL A 616 3.25 -1.37 -21.05
C VAL A 616 2.40 -2.41 -21.78
N CYS A 617 2.97 -3.10 -22.80
CA CYS A 617 2.26 -4.17 -23.53
C CYS A 617 1.73 -5.25 -22.57
N GLY A 618 2.53 -5.66 -21.60
CA GLY A 618 2.14 -6.70 -20.62
C GLY A 618 0.94 -6.34 -19.74
N ARG A 619 0.61 -5.03 -19.64
CA ARG A 619 -0.46 -4.51 -18.78
C ARG A 619 -1.61 -3.86 -19.55
N THR A 620 -1.50 -3.75 -20.86
CA THR A 620 -2.57 -3.25 -21.74
C THR A 620 -3.44 -4.42 -22.20
N ALA A 621 -4.75 -4.28 -22.13
CA ALA A 621 -5.68 -5.31 -22.59
C ALA A 621 -5.46 -5.66 -24.07
N PRO A 622 -5.69 -6.92 -24.49
CA PRO A 622 -5.63 -7.30 -25.90
C PRO A 622 -6.56 -6.44 -26.76
N GLY A 623 -6.04 -5.89 -27.85
CA GLY A 623 -6.80 -5.04 -28.77
C GLY A 623 -5.89 -4.21 -29.68
N PRO A 624 -6.48 -3.32 -30.51
CA PRO A 624 -5.77 -2.44 -31.42
C PRO A 624 -4.69 -1.56 -30.78
N VAL A 625 -4.91 -0.98 -29.57
CA VAL A 625 -3.89 -0.21 -28.84
C VAL A 625 -2.68 -1.10 -28.52
N ARG A 626 -2.90 -2.26 -27.92
CA ARG A 626 -1.82 -3.20 -27.59
C ARG A 626 -1.06 -3.67 -28.84
N ALA A 627 -1.78 -4.03 -29.90
CA ALA A 627 -1.16 -4.41 -31.15
C ALA A 627 -0.29 -3.29 -31.76
N GLY A 628 -0.72 -2.04 -31.61
CA GLY A 628 0.06 -0.86 -31.96
C GLY A 628 1.34 -0.72 -31.15
N LEU A 629 1.27 -0.94 -29.82
CA LEU A 629 2.43 -0.94 -28.92
C LEU A 629 3.42 -2.07 -29.22
N GLU A 630 2.94 -3.24 -29.57
CA GLU A 630 3.78 -4.37 -30.01
C GLU A 630 4.54 -4.02 -31.31
N ARG A 631 3.89 -3.36 -32.29
CA ARG A 631 4.56 -2.83 -33.49
C ARG A 631 5.57 -1.74 -33.15
N ALA A 632 5.25 -0.82 -32.23
CA ALA A 632 6.14 0.25 -31.80
C ALA A 632 7.48 -0.29 -31.25
N ARG A 633 7.49 -1.43 -30.58
CA ARG A 633 8.72 -2.11 -30.14
C ARG A 633 9.62 -2.53 -31.30
N GLY A 634 9.05 -2.92 -32.44
CA GLY A 634 9.80 -3.27 -33.64
C GLY A 634 10.34 -2.06 -34.42
N LEU A 635 9.90 -0.84 -34.05
CA LEU A 635 10.20 0.39 -34.80
C LEU A 635 11.15 1.34 -34.04
N LEU A 636 11.84 0.89 -32.97
CA LEU A 636 12.71 1.75 -32.16
C LEU A 636 13.87 2.39 -32.94
N GLY A 637 14.28 1.78 -34.05
CA GLY A 637 15.30 2.34 -34.95
C GLY A 637 14.74 3.12 -36.15
N ALA A 638 13.42 3.25 -36.28
CA ALA A 638 12.79 3.93 -37.39
C ALA A 638 12.81 5.47 -37.20
N SER A 639 12.69 6.20 -38.29
CA SER A 639 12.44 7.65 -38.25
C SER A 639 11.00 7.97 -37.82
N ALA A 640 10.75 9.17 -37.30
CA ALA A 640 9.41 9.57 -36.87
C ALA A 640 8.35 9.48 -38.00
N PRO A 641 8.64 9.87 -39.27
CA PRO A 641 7.68 9.70 -40.36
C PRO A 641 7.40 8.21 -40.71
N GLU A 642 8.35 7.31 -40.55
CA GLU A 642 8.17 5.89 -40.75
C GLU A 642 7.31 5.28 -39.63
N ALA A 643 7.62 5.61 -38.40
CA ALA A 643 6.84 5.19 -37.23
C ALA A 643 5.38 5.69 -37.31
N ALA A 644 5.18 6.96 -37.68
CA ALA A 644 3.84 7.54 -37.82
C ALA A 644 2.99 6.85 -38.91
N ARG A 645 3.59 6.40 -39.99
CA ARG A 645 2.88 5.65 -41.04
C ARG A 645 2.37 4.30 -40.55
N GLU A 646 3.14 3.62 -39.70
CA GLU A 646 2.83 2.29 -39.18
C GLU A 646 1.95 2.30 -37.92
N LEU A 647 2.08 3.33 -37.08
CA LEU A 647 1.45 3.41 -35.76
C LEU A 647 0.25 4.36 -35.73
N GLY A 648 0.16 5.27 -36.71
CA GLY A 648 -0.72 6.43 -36.68
C GLY A 648 -0.01 7.67 -36.15
N ASN A 649 -0.65 8.84 -36.25
CA ASN A 649 -0.19 10.12 -35.77
C ASN A 649 -1.28 10.94 -35.07
N GLY A 650 -2.37 10.29 -34.68
CA GLY A 650 -3.53 10.94 -34.07
C GLY A 650 -4.59 11.50 -35.03
N SER A 651 -4.29 11.54 -36.36
CA SER A 651 -5.21 12.16 -37.33
C SER A 651 -6.63 11.59 -37.35
N ARG A 652 -6.83 10.38 -36.79
CA ARG A 652 -8.16 9.74 -36.62
C ARG A 652 -8.80 10.04 -35.26
N VAL A 653 -8.13 10.84 -34.42
CA VAL A 653 -8.60 11.22 -33.08
C VAL A 653 -9.03 10.00 -32.24
N SER A 654 -8.27 8.91 -32.30
CA SER A 654 -8.58 7.67 -31.61
C SER A 654 -7.39 7.13 -30.83
N ALA A 655 -7.64 6.44 -29.73
CA ALA A 655 -6.59 5.87 -28.89
C ALA A 655 -5.63 4.93 -29.65
N PRO A 656 -6.11 4.02 -30.53
CA PRO A 656 -5.22 3.17 -31.33
C PRO A 656 -4.36 3.90 -32.35
N ASP A 657 -4.77 5.09 -32.83
CA ASP A 657 -4.05 5.89 -33.81
C ASP A 657 -3.07 6.91 -33.16
N THR A 658 -3.23 7.16 -31.87
CA THR A 658 -2.48 8.19 -31.12
C THR A 658 -1.44 7.58 -30.18
N VAL A 659 -1.88 6.69 -29.29
CA VAL A 659 -1.11 6.23 -28.14
C VAL A 659 0.14 5.45 -28.51
N PRO A 660 0.12 4.52 -29.46
CA PRO A 660 1.33 3.78 -29.84
C PRO A 660 2.45 4.67 -30.37
N PHE A 661 2.12 5.68 -31.17
CA PHE A 661 3.11 6.63 -31.72
C PHE A 661 3.64 7.58 -30.63
N ALA A 662 2.78 8.13 -29.78
CA ALA A 662 3.20 9.03 -28.71
C ALA A 662 4.14 8.32 -27.71
N LEU A 663 3.84 7.06 -27.35
CA LEU A 663 4.70 6.25 -26.48
C LEU A 663 5.99 5.78 -27.20
N TRP A 664 5.94 5.53 -28.50
CA TRP A 664 7.13 5.30 -29.31
C TRP A 664 8.06 6.54 -29.31
N ALA A 665 7.51 7.72 -29.52
CA ALA A 665 8.27 8.97 -29.50
C ALA A 665 8.93 9.21 -28.13
N ALA A 666 8.20 8.97 -27.04
CA ALA A 666 8.76 9.02 -25.70
C ALA A 666 9.87 7.97 -25.51
N ALA A 667 9.68 6.72 -25.96
CA ALA A 667 10.64 5.62 -25.79
C ALA A 667 11.95 5.85 -26.58
N VAL A 668 11.87 6.42 -27.78
CA VAL A 668 13.04 6.69 -28.64
C VAL A 668 13.79 7.94 -28.24
N HIS A 669 13.08 8.98 -27.81
CA HIS A 669 13.65 10.29 -27.47
C HIS A 669 13.64 10.59 -25.98
N GLY A 670 13.54 9.58 -25.11
CA GLY A 670 13.35 9.76 -23.67
C GLY A 670 14.39 10.63 -22.95
N ASP A 671 15.58 10.76 -23.51
CA ASP A 671 16.64 11.62 -22.96
C ASP A 671 16.53 13.09 -23.38
N SER A 672 15.58 13.44 -24.27
CA SER A 672 15.39 14.81 -24.76
C SER A 672 13.91 15.14 -24.96
N PHE A 673 13.34 15.85 -24.02
CA PHE A 673 11.97 16.37 -24.10
C PHE A 673 11.70 17.09 -25.44
N ALA A 674 12.59 18.01 -25.83
CA ALA A 674 12.43 18.79 -27.05
C ALA A 674 12.48 17.91 -28.32
N ALA A 675 13.29 16.85 -28.35
CA ALA A 675 13.36 15.94 -29.48
C ALA A 675 12.06 15.11 -29.62
N ALA A 676 11.53 14.60 -28.52
CA ALA A 676 10.28 13.84 -28.53
C ALA A 676 9.08 14.68 -28.98
N VAL A 677 8.92 15.86 -28.40
CA VAL A 677 7.82 16.79 -28.77
C VAL A 677 7.93 17.22 -30.24
N ARG A 678 9.16 17.55 -30.72
CA ARG A 678 9.38 17.89 -32.13
C ARG A 678 9.12 16.70 -33.07
N ALA A 679 9.41 15.45 -32.65
CA ALA A 679 9.07 14.26 -33.42
C ALA A 679 7.54 14.11 -33.56
N CYS A 680 6.78 14.37 -32.52
CA CYS A 680 5.31 14.37 -32.58
C CYS A 680 4.78 15.46 -33.52
N VAL A 681 5.22 16.72 -33.36
CA VAL A 681 4.75 17.82 -34.19
C VAL A 681 5.19 17.70 -35.64
N GLY A 682 6.39 17.18 -35.90
CA GLY A 682 6.99 17.06 -37.25
C GLY A 682 6.27 16.11 -38.20
N VAL A 683 5.46 15.17 -37.67
CA VAL A 683 4.68 14.24 -38.49
C VAL A 683 3.24 14.68 -38.74
N GLY A 684 2.83 15.79 -38.12
CA GLY A 684 1.44 16.28 -38.23
C GLY A 684 0.43 15.37 -37.53
N GLY A 685 -0.82 15.50 -37.88
CA GLY A 685 -1.94 14.80 -37.24
C GLY A 685 -2.44 15.54 -36.00
N ASP A 686 -2.73 14.83 -34.91
CA ASP A 686 -3.19 15.37 -33.64
C ASP A 686 -1.97 15.71 -32.76
N THR A 687 -1.34 16.83 -33.07
CA THR A 687 -0.02 17.20 -32.59
C THR A 687 0.02 17.62 -31.13
N ASP A 688 -1.03 18.29 -30.64
CA ASP A 688 -1.19 18.66 -29.22
C ASP A 688 -1.35 17.43 -28.33
N THR A 689 -2.25 16.49 -28.72
CA THR A 689 -2.45 15.23 -27.99
C THR A 689 -1.18 14.35 -27.98
N THR A 690 -0.54 14.12 -29.14
CA THR A 690 0.65 13.25 -29.19
C THR A 690 1.82 13.85 -28.43
N ALA A 691 2.02 15.17 -28.52
CA ALA A 691 3.07 15.88 -27.79
C ALA A 691 2.78 16.01 -26.27
N ALA A 692 1.51 16.18 -25.87
CA ALA A 692 1.09 16.15 -24.48
C ALA A 692 1.40 14.80 -23.82
N ILE A 693 1.03 13.68 -24.47
CA ILE A 693 1.32 12.33 -23.97
C ILE A 693 2.83 12.10 -23.85
N ALA A 694 3.59 12.35 -24.91
CA ALA A 694 5.05 12.13 -24.91
C ALA A 694 5.75 13.03 -23.88
N GLY A 695 5.40 14.31 -23.83
CA GLY A 695 5.94 15.28 -22.87
C GLY A 695 5.63 14.94 -21.42
N GLY A 696 4.39 14.51 -21.14
CA GLY A 696 3.97 14.09 -19.82
C GLY A 696 4.71 12.84 -19.33
N VAL A 697 4.91 11.84 -20.19
CA VAL A 697 5.63 10.61 -19.87
C VAL A 697 7.12 10.86 -19.64
N ILE A 698 7.77 11.72 -20.45
CA ILE A 698 9.18 12.08 -20.25
C ILE A 698 9.38 12.90 -18.97
N ALA A 699 8.50 13.86 -18.68
CA ALA A 699 8.61 14.63 -17.46
C ALA A 699 8.25 13.81 -16.21
N ALA A 700 7.45 12.74 -16.32
CA ALA A 700 7.28 11.77 -15.26
C ALA A 700 8.60 11.03 -14.94
N ARG A 701 9.40 10.67 -15.97
CA ARG A 701 10.71 10.03 -15.85
C ARG A 701 11.77 10.95 -15.25
N ALA A 702 11.91 12.15 -15.78
CA ALA A 702 13.09 13.00 -15.57
C ALA A 702 12.81 14.26 -14.74
N GLY A 703 11.56 14.45 -14.28
CA GLY A 703 11.16 15.63 -13.53
C GLY A 703 10.85 16.83 -14.42
N ALA A 704 10.38 17.93 -13.79
CA ALA A 704 10.03 19.16 -14.48
C ALA A 704 11.24 19.86 -15.14
N ASP A 705 12.46 19.58 -14.67
CA ASP A 705 13.70 20.14 -15.21
C ASP A 705 14.09 19.53 -16.57
N ALA A 706 13.47 18.44 -16.99
CA ALA A 706 13.58 17.91 -18.34
C ALA A 706 12.95 18.85 -19.40
N VAL A 707 12.00 19.67 -18.99
CA VAL A 707 11.35 20.66 -19.87
C VAL A 707 12.26 21.88 -20.01
N PRO A 708 12.66 22.26 -21.22
CA PRO A 708 13.53 23.43 -21.41
C PRO A 708 12.93 24.69 -20.77
N PRO A 709 13.74 25.50 -20.03
CA PRO A 709 13.23 26.65 -19.30
C PRO A 709 12.55 27.72 -20.20
N ASP A 710 13.05 27.90 -21.40
CA ASP A 710 12.50 28.81 -22.41
C ASP A 710 11.13 28.33 -22.93
N TRP A 711 10.92 27.01 -23.09
CA TRP A 711 9.64 26.44 -23.48
C TRP A 711 8.62 26.60 -22.36
N ARG A 712 9.05 26.35 -21.12
CA ARG A 712 8.18 26.51 -19.93
C ARG A 712 7.76 27.97 -19.75
N ALA A 713 8.68 28.94 -19.99
CA ALA A 713 8.39 30.36 -19.91
C ALA A 713 7.48 30.85 -21.05
N ALA A 714 7.52 30.21 -22.21
CA ALA A 714 6.66 30.53 -23.35
C ALA A 714 5.23 30.03 -23.23
N ARG A 715 4.98 28.96 -22.44
CA ARG A 715 3.64 28.44 -22.18
C ARG A 715 2.87 29.38 -21.24
N GLU A 716 1.59 29.66 -21.54
CA GLU A 716 0.72 30.42 -20.63
C GLU A 716 0.64 29.75 -19.25
N PRO A 717 0.39 30.49 -18.15
CA PRO A 717 0.27 29.90 -16.82
C PRO A 717 -0.72 28.74 -16.76
N LEU A 718 -0.47 27.74 -15.89
CA LEU A 718 -1.45 26.69 -15.57
C LEU A 718 -2.69 27.33 -14.93
N PRO A 719 -3.84 26.66 -14.93
CA PRO A 719 -5.09 27.21 -14.41
C PRO A 719 -4.95 27.70 -12.95
N ASP A 720 -5.46 28.90 -12.66
CA ASP A 720 -5.38 29.54 -11.33
C ASP A 720 -6.05 28.73 -10.21
N TRP A 721 -7.03 27.91 -10.55
CA TRP A 721 -7.70 27.03 -9.60
C TRP A 721 -6.88 25.77 -9.22
N LEU A 722 -5.78 25.50 -9.92
CA LEU A 722 -4.86 24.44 -9.54
C LEU A 722 -4.02 24.93 -8.36
N ALA A 723 -4.33 24.45 -7.14
CA ALA A 723 -3.63 24.86 -5.94
C ALA A 723 -2.10 24.76 -6.11
N PRO A 724 -1.31 25.72 -5.57
CA PRO A 724 0.15 25.61 -5.62
C PRO A 724 0.61 24.33 -4.91
N PRO A 725 1.81 23.79 -5.24
CA PRO A 725 2.35 22.63 -4.55
C PRO A 725 2.40 22.94 -3.06
N ARG A 726 1.89 22.00 -2.24
CA ARG A 726 2.06 22.12 -0.78
C ARG A 726 3.57 22.15 -0.52
N ARG A 727 4.07 23.22 0.09
CA ARG A 727 5.46 23.30 0.50
C ARG A 727 5.72 22.14 1.47
N SER A 728 6.63 21.26 1.08
CA SER A 728 7.09 20.10 1.85
C SER A 728 7.72 20.50 3.17
#